data_7b54258812d87be959190040e7a2fbc7
#
_entry.id   7b54258812d87be959190040e7a2fbc7
#
_cell.length_a   1.000
_cell.length_b   1.000
_cell.length_c   1.000
_cell.angle_alpha   90.00
_cell.angle_beta   90.00
_cell.angle_gamma   90.00
#
_symmetry.space_group_name_H-M   'P 1'
#
loop_
_entity.id
_entity.type
_entity.pdbx_description
1 polymer ?
#
loop_
_entity_poly.entity_id
_entity_poly.type
_entity_poly.pdbx_seq_one_letter_code
_entity_poly.pdbx_strand_id
1 'polypeptide(L)'
;MKKIPIIIFLLSSLISLSQKKKDIQEAPPAPVASLSPIETKVAGMKKYAGYFEYYYDEKQDKIFLVIDKFDTEFLYVEGLTAGVGSNDIGLDRNQLGKERIVKFDKRGPKILLIELNYNYRAISDNAAERKAVEEAFAQSVLWGFTLVAEEQGKVLVDATDFLIQDVHDAVGSLRNSQQGSYSLDKSRSAFYLPRTKNFPENSEFEVTLTFMGQPTGSYIRSVAPTASSVTIREHHSFIKLPDNKYKPRKFDPRSGYYNTSYYDYATPISEPIEKRFITRHRLEKKDPTAAVSEAVEPIIYYMDPGAPEPIRTALMEGTQWWNQAFEAIGYKDAFRVEVLPPDADPMDARYNLINWVHRSTRGWSYGGGITDPRTGEIIKGHVVLGSLRVRQDFLIAEGLLAPYEEGKPVSKEMEQMALNRLRQLAAHEVGHTIGLAHAYSSSAEERSSVMDYPHPLVKLTDGKIDLSNAYDLKIGAFDKVSVAYGYQDFPDGTNEDKALNDIVQNSLKAGLTFLSDQDARPLGSAHPYTHLWDNGKDASDELNRMLEVREVVLKNFGERNIKPGAPMALLEEVLVPMYFFHRYQTEAAAKVVGGLNYRYALRGDGQLITEIVAPQNQIKALEALMKTIDPSVLSLPENILKIIPPRPLGYSRHREVIKVRTELTFDPLSAAESAADMTIGLLLHPARTARLVEYHARDARMPSLESVMDRLIATTFKSVSKTGYEGAVQITVNNVLLNNMLKLAVSKDASTQVKSIASLEVGKLKVWLEAKVKLTTDEDWKAHYLFALKQIGTFQDDPEEFKAENLFMPPPGAPIGDMDWELCGN
;
A
#
# COMPACT_ATOMS: atom_id res chain seq x y z
N MET A 1 48.54 9.59 -35.75
CA MET A 1 49.84 9.95 -36.39
C MET A 1 50.32 11.30 -35.88
N LYS A 2 51.63 11.34 -35.54
CA LYS A 2 52.51 12.46 -35.12
C LYS A 2 52.37 12.84 -33.62
N LYS A 3 53.24 12.30 -32.75
CA LYS A 3 54.70 12.33 -32.50
C LYS A 3 55.07 13.56 -31.66
N ILE A 4 55.53 13.26 -30.47
CA ILE A 4 56.43 13.81 -29.45
C ILE A 4 57.54 14.71 -30.06
N PRO A 5 58.16 15.72 -29.31
CA PRO A 5 59.29 15.29 -28.50
C PRO A 5 59.54 16.01 -27.16
N ILE A 6 60.18 15.23 -26.26
CA ILE A 6 60.92 15.54 -25.05
C ILE A 6 62.09 16.50 -25.37
N ILE A 7 62.38 17.45 -24.44
CA ILE A 7 63.74 18.05 -24.32
C ILE A 7 64.05 18.14 -22.80
N ILE A 8 65.17 17.46 -22.47
CA ILE A 8 65.90 17.51 -21.19
C ILE A 8 66.96 18.61 -21.34
N PHE A 9 67.19 19.45 -20.34
CA PHE A 9 68.43 20.21 -20.16
C PHE A 9 68.86 20.17 -18.69
N LEU A 10 69.97 19.51 -18.48
CA LEU A 10 70.81 19.58 -17.27
C LEU A 10 71.73 20.79 -17.43
N LEU A 11 71.85 21.58 -16.40
CA LEU A 11 73.14 22.32 -16.17
C LEU A 11 73.32 22.54 -14.66
N SER A 12 74.38 21.98 -14.18
CA SER A 12 75.00 22.15 -12.87
C SER A 12 75.74 23.47 -12.74
N SER A 13 75.64 24.15 -11.63
CA SER A 13 76.68 25.04 -11.16
C SER A 13 76.70 25.10 -9.63
N LEU A 14 77.75 24.58 -9.05
CA LEU A 14 78.18 24.76 -7.67
C LEU A 14 78.49 26.23 -7.37
N ILE A 15 77.89 26.75 -6.28
CA ILE A 15 78.47 27.84 -5.54
C ILE A 15 78.39 27.54 -4.07
N SER A 16 79.51 27.30 -3.41
CA SER A 16 79.69 27.22 -1.96
C SER A 16 79.56 28.58 -1.32
N LEU A 17 78.70 28.71 -0.31
CA LEU A 17 78.85 29.82 0.65
C LEU A 17 78.32 29.40 2.03
N SER A 18 79.30 29.29 2.96
CA SER A 18 79.25 29.56 4.40
C SER A 18 78.00 29.45 5.22
N GLN A 19 77.92 28.44 6.05
CA GLN A 19 77.05 28.29 7.21
C GLN A 19 77.13 29.44 8.21
N LYS A 20 76.03 30.14 8.43
CA LYS A 20 75.67 30.72 9.70
C LYS A 20 74.49 29.96 10.29
N LYS A 21 74.75 29.16 11.31
CA LYS A 21 73.72 28.61 12.19
C LYS A 21 72.89 29.77 12.76
N LYS A 22 71.61 29.89 12.38
CA LYS A 22 70.60 30.58 13.17
C LYS A 22 69.89 29.51 13.98
N ASP A 23 69.99 29.60 15.27
CA ASP A 23 69.14 28.86 16.18
C ASP A 23 67.69 29.19 15.87
N ILE A 24 66.98 28.25 15.28
CA ILE A 24 65.51 28.29 15.19
C ILE A 24 65.03 27.85 16.55
N GLN A 25 64.65 28.80 17.41
CA GLN A 25 63.79 28.52 18.55
C GLN A 25 62.48 27.97 17.97
N GLU A 26 62.23 26.69 18.23
CA GLU A 26 60.89 26.13 18.05
C GLU A 26 59.93 26.99 18.89
N ALA A 27 58.93 27.59 18.18
CA ALA A 27 57.85 28.24 18.87
C ALA A 27 57.16 27.20 19.77
N PRO A 28 56.79 27.53 21.02
CA PRO A 28 56.07 26.59 21.86
C PRO A 28 54.81 26.15 21.17
N PRO A 29 54.44 24.87 21.23
CA PRO A 29 53.21 24.38 20.63
C PRO A 29 52.06 25.27 21.11
N ALA A 30 51.25 25.74 20.15
CA ALA A 30 50.06 26.52 20.44
C ALA A 30 49.24 25.78 21.51
N PRO A 31 48.78 26.48 22.57
CA PRO A 31 48.02 25.82 23.61
C PRO A 31 46.85 25.13 22.97
N VAL A 32 46.74 23.81 23.16
CA VAL A 32 45.53 23.05 22.81
C VAL A 32 44.39 23.76 23.51
N ALA A 33 43.49 24.38 22.75
CA ALA A 33 42.37 25.08 23.31
C ALA A 33 41.60 24.08 24.18
N SER A 34 41.65 24.28 25.48
CA SER A 34 40.89 23.48 26.43
C SER A 34 39.41 23.67 26.11
N LEU A 35 38.73 22.58 25.74
CA LEU A 35 37.30 22.61 25.52
C LEU A 35 36.62 23.15 26.77
N SER A 36 35.74 24.12 26.61
CA SER A 36 34.99 24.68 27.74
C SER A 36 33.94 23.66 28.23
N PRO A 37 33.70 23.59 29.54
CA PRO A 37 32.69 22.72 30.10
C PRO A 37 31.31 22.93 29.44
N ILE A 38 30.52 21.86 29.34
CA ILE A 38 29.19 21.86 28.72
C ILE A 38 28.33 22.97 29.36
N GLU A 39 28.34 23.09 30.69
CA GLU A 39 27.52 24.07 31.40
C GLU A 39 27.81 25.52 30.98
N THR A 40 29.07 25.84 30.71
CA THR A 40 29.46 27.17 30.24
C THR A 40 28.90 27.44 28.81
N LYS A 41 28.85 26.41 27.96
CA LYS A 41 28.38 26.56 26.58
C LYS A 41 26.88 26.69 26.47
N VAL A 42 26.12 26.01 27.35
CA VAL A 42 24.65 26.00 27.34
C VAL A 42 24.03 27.00 28.30
N ALA A 43 24.85 27.90 28.91
CA ALA A 43 24.35 28.89 29.84
C ALA A 43 23.26 29.79 29.21
N GLY A 44 22.08 29.82 29.85
CA GLY A 44 20.93 30.58 29.39
C GLY A 44 20.09 29.88 28.29
N MET A 45 20.44 28.70 27.87
CA MET A 45 19.62 27.87 26.95
C MET A 45 18.54 27.10 27.72
N LYS A 46 17.46 26.76 27.05
CA LYS A 46 16.39 25.94 27.63
C LYS A 46 16.77 24.48 27.58
N LYS A 47 16.81 23.83 28.77
CA LYS A 47 17.13 22.42 28.91
C LYS A 47 15.92 21.53 28.72
N TYR A 48 16.09 20.39 28.02
CA TYR A 48 15.14 19.30 27.87
C TYR A 48 15.78 18.00 28.37
N ALA A 49 15.33 17.51 29.50
CA ALA A 49 15.81 16.24 30.08
C ALA A 49 14.96 15.06 29.56
N GLY A 50 15.58 13.92 29.24
CA GLY A 50 14.93 12.71 28.76
C GLY A 50 15.94 11.67 28.29
N TYR A 51 15.63 10.91 27.24
CA TYR A 51 16.46 9.82 26.72
C TYR A 51 17.86 10.30 26.31
N PHE A 52 17.91 11.34 25.44
CA PHE A 52 19.11 12.17 25.22
C PHE A 52 18.81 13.58 25.70
N GLU A 53 19.64 14.10 26.61
CA GLU A 53 19.53 15.47 27.07
C GLU A 53 19.89 16.43 25.91
N TYR A 54 19.11 17.48 25.74
CA TYR A 54 19.43 18.53 24.77
C TYR A 54 19.03 19.92 25.26
N TYR A 55 19.65 20.93 24.65
CA TYR A 55 19.45 22.33 24.96
C TYR A 55 19.02 23.09 23.73
N TYR A 56 18.07 23.99 23.88
CA TYR A 56 17.61 24.88 22.81
C TYR A 56 18.07 26.32 23.06
N ASP A 57 18.82 26.89 22.10
CA ASP A 57 19.21 28.30 22.09
C ASP A 57 18.13 29.12 21.33
N GLU A 58 17.28 29.80 22.11
CA GLU A 58 16.19 30.63 21.56
C GLU A 58 16.69 31.82 20.73
N LYS A 59 17.92 32.32 20.98
CA LYS A 59 18.46 33.48 20.25
C LYS A 59 18.96 33.12 18.86
N GLN A 60 19.38 31.86 18.64
CA GLN A 60 19.96 31.39 17.40
C GLN A 60 19.10 30.36 16.67
N ASP A 61 17.98 29.92 17.25
CA ASP A 61 17.18 28.78 16.80
C ASP A 61 18.06 27.53 16.57
N LYS A 62 18.77 27.11 17.63
CA LYS A 62 19.72 25.99 17.58
C LYS A 62 19.42 24.94 18.66
N ILE A 63 19.67 23.68 18.31
CA ILE A 63 19.64 22.56 19.25
C ILE A 63 21.04 22.01 19.46
N PHE A 64 21.43 21.95 20.72
CA PHE A 64 22.67 21.32 21.18
C PHE A 64 22.33 20.01 21.89
N LEU A 65 22.83 18.89 21.33
CA LEU A 65 22.58 17.54 21.83
C LEU A 65 23.75 17.10 22.76
N VAL A 66 23.40 16.55 23.91
CA VAL A 66 24.37 15.89 24.81
C VAL A 66 24.40 14.41 24.50
N ILE A 67 25.56 13.91 24.10
CA ILE A 67 25.78 12.50 23.81
C ILE A 67 26.60 11.91 24.97
N ASP A 68 25.96 11.00 25.69
CA ASP A 68 26.54 10.29 26.85
C ASP A 68 26.53 8.76 26.65
N LYS A 69 25.99 8.28 25.55
CA LYS A 69 25.84 6.87 25.16
C LYS A 69 26.59 6.60 23.88
N PHE A 70 27.91 6.35 24.01
CA PHE A 70 28.73 5.91 22.86
C PHE A 70 28.64 4.40 22.72
N ASP A 71 28.79 3.92 21.50
CA ASP A 71 28.69 2.51 21.12
C ASP A 71 27.41 1.79 21.65
N THR A 72 26.41 2.58 22.02
CA THR A 72 25.10 2.10 22.45
C THR A 72 24.12 2.24 21.30
N GLU A 73 23.48 1.14 20.95
CA GLU A 73 22.48 1.11 19.87
C GLU A 73 21.16 1.72 20.32
N PHE A 74 20.52 2.43 19.39
CA PHE A 74 19.16 2.94 19.54
C PHE A 74 18.47 3.02 18.18
N LEU A 75 17.14 3.17 18.16
CA LEU A 75 16.39 3.41 16.93
C LEU A 75 16.39 4.89 16.58
N TYR A 76 16.65 5.18 15.32
CA TYR A 76 16.36 6.44 14.68
C TYR A 76 15.24 6.26 13.65
N VAL A 77 14.14 6.97 13.84
CA VAL A 77 12.97 6.96 12.96
C VAL A 77 12.69 8.39 12.54
N GLU A 78 12.52 8.62 11.26
CA GLU A 78 11.97 9.88 10.77
C GLU A 78 10.48 9.75 10.48
N GLY A 79 9.79 10.89 10.32
CA GLY A 79 8.36 10.92 10.00
C GLY A 79 7.89 12.28 9.50
N LEU A 80 6.68 12.29 8.99
CA LEU A 80 6.00 13.48 8.49
C LEU A 80 4.78 13.80 9.37
N THR A 81 4.93 14.68 10.34
CA THR A 81 3.85 15.01 11.28
C THR A 81 2.82 15.98 10.72
N ALA A 82 3.22 16.83 9.77
CA ALA A 82 2.31 17.69 9.02
C ALA A 82 2.79 17.78 7.57
N GLY A 83 1.98 17.25 6.67
CA GLY A 83 2.25 17.23 5.24
C GLY A 83 1.39 18.21 4.46
N VAL A 84 1.22 17.96 3.18
CA VAL A 84 0.39 18.80 2.28
C VAL A 84 -1.05 18.30 2.17
N GLY A 85 -1.43 17.25 2.86
CA GLY A 85 -2.79 16.72 2.85
C GLY A 85 -3.18 16.01 1.56
N SER A 86 -2.23 15.38 0.87
CA SER A 86 -2.47 14.67 -0.39
C SER A 86 -1.79 13.30 -0.41
N ASN A 87 -2.59 12.25 -0.52
CA ASN A 87 -2.08 10.90 -0.80
C ASN A 87 -1.44 10.81 -2.19
N ASP A 88 -2.00 11.55 -3.18
CA ASP A 88 -1.53 11.50 -4.56
C ASP A 88 -0.11 12.03 -4.72
N ILE A 89 0.35 12.83 -3.75
CA ILE A 89 1.74 13.30 -3.66
C ILE A 89 2.57 12.38 -2.76
N GLY A 90 1.94 11.60 -1.87
CA GLY A 90 2.63 10.82 -0.87
C GLY A 90 3.09 11.62 0.35
N LEU A 91 2.53 12.81 0.59
CA LEU A 91 2.91 13.71 1.68
C LEU A 91 1.67 14.11 2.50
N ASP A 92 1.12 13.17 3.23
CA ASP A 92 0.01 13.42 4.15
C ASP A 92 0.43 13.29 5.62
N ARG A 93 -0.41 13.78 6.51
CA ARG A 93 -0.12 13.85 7.94
C ARG A 93 0.13 12.48 8.59
N ASN A 94 1.08 12.42 9.49
CA ASN A 94 1.42 11.27 10.34
C ASN A 94 1.96 10.05 9.59
N GLN A 95 2.75 10.25 8.53
CA GLN A 95 3.52 9.17 7.93
C GLN A 95 4.76 8.85 8.79
N LEU A 96 5.00 7.55 8.99
CA LEU A 96 6.27 7.04 9.48
C LEU A 96 7.23 6.89 8.31
N GLY A 97 8.50 7.17 8.53
CA GLY A 97 9.57 6.92 7.61
C GLY A 97 10.35 5.65 7.97
N LYS A 98 11.60 5.60 7.54
CA LYS A 98 12.46 4.44 7.70
C LYS A 98 12.95 4.28 9.14
N GLU A 99 12.92 3.07 9.65
CA GLU A 99 13.52 2.66 10.92
C GLU A 99 14.99 2.28 10.71
N ARG A 100 15.87 2.79 11.56
CA ARG A 100 17.32 2.54 11.49
C ARG A 100 17.87 2.23 12.87
N ILE A 101 18.66 1.16 12.99
CA ILE A 101 19.48 0.98 14.21
C ILE A 101 20.76 1.77 14.02
N VAL A 102 20.98 2.70 14.94
CA VAL A 102 22.11 3.62 14.88
C VAL A 102 22.89 3.62 16.20
N LYS A 103 24.14 4.10 16.14
CA LYS A 103 24.96 4.39 17.31
C LYS A 103 25.79 5.64 17.10
N PHE A 104 26.21 6.27 18.21
CA PHE A 104 27.21 7.33 18.16
C PHE A 104 28.61 6.73 18.34
N ASP A 105 29.53 7.11 17.45
CA ASP A 105 30.94 6.71 17.49
C ASP A 105 31.84 7.97 17.54
N LYS A 106 32.70 8.06 18.57
CA LYS A 106 33.60 9.21 18.75
C LYS A 106 34.95 8.95 18.11
N ARG A 107 35.29 9.78 17.12
CA ARG A 107 36.58 9.73 16.42
C ARG A 107 37.30 11.07 16.48
N GLY A 108 38.12 11.23 17.52
CA GLY A 108 38.77 12.51 17.81
C GLY A 108 37.75 13.62 18.03
N PRO A 109 37.79 14.74 17.27
CA PRO A 109 36.82 15.84 17.39
C PRO A 109 35.49 15.60 16.67
N LYS A 110 35.31 14.47 16.02
CA LYS A 110 34.09 14.12 15.30
C LYS A 110 33.28 13.08 16.06
N ILE A 111 31.98 13.27 16.05
CA ILE A 111 31.01 12.28 16.54
C ILE A 111 30.21 11.84 15.32
N LEU A 112 30.30 10.56 14.98
CA LEU A 112 29.60 9.97 13.84
C LEU A 112 28.30 9.32 14.31
N LEU A 113 27.19 9.58 13.61
CA LEU A 113 25.96 8.81 13.71
C LEU A 113 26.04 7.73 12.64
N ILE A 114 26.15 6.47 13.08
CA ILE A 114 26.36 5.33 12.20
C ILE A 114 25.14 4.44 12.21
N GLU A 115 24.57 4.19 11.03
CA GLU A 115 23.55 3.16 10.80
C GLU A 115 24.24 1.80 10.62
N LEU A 116 23.84 0.83 11.42
CA LEU A 116 24.37 -0.52 11.43
C LEU A 116 23.62 -1.38 10.40
N ASN A 117 24.35 -2.29 9.75
CA ASN A 117 23.74 -3.20 8.79
C ASN A 117 23.28 -4.50 9.48
N TYR A 118 22.05 -4.47 9.98
CA TYR A 118 21.46 -5.61 10.67
C TYR A 118 20.91 -6.71 9.76
N ASN A 119 20.93 -6.52 8.45
CA ASN A 119 20.53 -7.55 7.49
C ASN A 119 21.54 -8.70 7.40
N TYR A 120 22.80 -8.46 7.84
CA TYR A 120 23.88 -9.44 7.79
C TYR A 120 24.53 -9.52 9.17
N ARG A 121 24.50 -10.72 9.77
CA ARG A 121 24.96 -10.95 11.14
C ARG A 121 25.80 -12.22 11.23
N ALA A 122 26.54 -12.36 12.32
CA ALA A 122 27.05 -13.65 12.80
C ALA A 122 26.65 -13.80 14.27
N ILE A 123 25.67 -14.67 14.54
CA ILE A 123 25.22 -14.98 15.90
C ILE A 123 26.19 -16.05 16.47
N SER A 124 27.32 -15.59 17.00
CA SER A 124 28.43 -16.43 17.40
C SER A 124 29.18 -15.84 18.59
N ASP A 125 29.71 -16.67 19.45
CA ASP A 125 30.63 -16.27 20.53
C ASP A 125 32.02 -15.90 19.99
N ASN A 126 32.37 -16.31 18.77
CA ASN A 126 33.62 -16.01 18.11
C ASN A 126 33.66 -14.55 17.63
N ALA A 127 34.43 -13.70 18.31
CA ALA A 127 34.57 -12.28 17.96
C ALA A 127 35.17 -12.05 16.56
N ALA A 128 36.05 -12.95 16.09
CA ALA A 128 36.65 -12.82 14.76
C ALA A 128 35.62 -13.10 13.67
N GLU A 129 34.71 -14.05 13.88
CA GLU A 129 33.61 -14.34 12.97
C GLU A 129 32.62 -13.17 12.87
N ARG A 130 32.20 -12.60 14.00
CA ARG A 130 31.37 -11.38 14.02
C ARG A 130 32.03 -10.23 13.27
N LYS A 131 33.32 -10.00 13.55
CA LYS A 131 34.07 -8.92 12.89
C LYS A 131 34.21 -9.13 11.39
N ALA A 132 34.40 -10.37 10.94
CA ALA A 132 34.51 -10.70 9.51
C ALA A 132 33.22 -10.35 8.75
N VAL A 133 32.04 -10.56 9.36
CA VAL A 133 30.74 -10.17 8.77
C VAL A 133 30.58 -8.65 8.80
N GLU A 134 30.88 -7.98 9.91
CA GLU A 134 30.82 -6.53 10.03
C GLU A 134 31.74 -5.81 9.00
N GLU A 135 32.93 -6.35 8.73
CA GLU A 135 33.86 -5.80 7.72
C GLU A 135 33.46 -6.14 6.28
N ALA A 136 32.65 -7.22 6.08
CA ALA A 136 32.17 -7.63 4.74
C ALA A 136 30.99 -6.79 4.23
N PHE A 137 30.19 -6.22 5.12
CA PHE A 137 28.97 -5.47 4.77
C PHE A 137 29.03 -4.05 5.27
N ALA A 138 28.79 -3.09 4.36
CA ALA A 138 28.95 -1.68 4.65
C ALA A 138 27.96 -1.20 5.72
N GLN A 139 28.43 -0.34 6.62
CA GLN A 139 27.63 0.53 7.48
C GLN A 139 27.46 1.89 6.81
N SER A 140 26.47 2.69 7.23
CA SER A 140 26.25 4.02 6.70
C SER A 140 26.50 5.09 7.76
N VAL A 141 27.38 6.05 7.47
CA VAL A 141 27.53 7.25 8.31
C VAL A 141 26.45 8.25 7.88
N LEU A 142 25.39 8.40 8.70
CA LEU A 142 24.28 9.30 8.41
C LEU A 142 24.66 10.76 8.62
N TRP A 143 25.52 11.05 9.62
CA TRP A 143 25.97 12.39 9.94
C TRP A 143 27.30 12.39 10.69
N GLY A 144 28.01 13.52 10.59
CA GLY A 144 29.23 13.78 11.33
C GLY A 144 29.13 15.09 12.10
N PHE A 145 28.87 15.01 13.42
CA PHE A 145 28.82 16.19 14.28
C PHE A 145 30.21 16.65 14.67
N THR A 146 30.37 17.97 14.79
CA THR A 146 31.57 18.56 15.36
C THR A 146 31.40 18.73 16.86
N LEU A 147 32.40 18.30 17.64
CA LEU A 147 32.45 18.45 19.09
C LEU A 147 32.50 19.94 19.48
N VAL A 148 31.54 20.40 20.30
CA VAL A 148 31.43 21.77 20.83
C VAL A 148 32.06 21.90 22.19
N ALA A 149 31.80 20.94 23.11
CA ALA A 149 32.35 20.84 24.43
C ALA A 149 32.37 19.37 24.89
N GLU A 150 33.23 19.06 25.85
CA GLU A 150 33.34 17.74 26.46
C GLU A 150 33.53 17.86 27.97
N GLU A 151 32.82 17.03 28.72
CA GLU A 151 32.89 16.98 30.18
C GLU A 151 32.50 15.59 30.71
N GLN A 152 33.35 14.99 31.53
CA GLN A 152 33.08 13.73 32.25
C GLN A 152 32.56 12.59 31.32
N GLY A 153 33.11 12.46 30.11
CA GLY A 153 32.70 11.44 29.14
C GLY A 153 31.43 11.79 28.31
N LYS A 154 30.82 12.93 28.61
CA LYS A 154 29.72 13.48 27.82
C LYS A 154 30.24 14.44 26.79
N VAL A 155 29.60 14.48 25.63
CA VAL A 155 29.97 15.37 24.52
C VAL A 155 28.75 16.21 24.14
N LEU A 156 28.96 17.50 23.98
CA LEU A 156 28.00 18.43 23.41
C LEU A 156 28.28 18.62 21.92
N VAL A 157 27.27 18.48 21.09
CA VAL A 157 27.35 18.75 19.65
C VAL A 157 26.26 19.73 19.21
N ASP A 158 26.50 20.52 18.15
CA ASP A 158 25.45 21.28 17.47
C ASP A 158 24.72 20.33 16.51
N ALA A 159 23.47 20.01 16.80
CA ALA A 159 22.63 19.10 16.00
C ALA A 159 21.75 19.84 14.98
N THR A 160 21.84 21.17 14.91
CA THR A 160 20.93 22.00 14.11
C THR A 160 20.87 21.60 12.65
N ASP A 161 22.04 21.50 11.98
CA ASP A 161 22.10 21.17 10.55
C ASP A 161 21.69 19.73 10.25
N PHE A 162 21.88 18.81 11.19
CA PHE A 162 21.38 17.42 11.11
C PHE A 162 19.87 17.38 11.16
N LEU A 163 19.25 18.21 12.02
CA LEU A 163 17.81 18.22 12.20
C LEU A 163 17.09 19.01 11.09
N ILE A 164 17.67 20.13 10.60
CA ILE A 164 17.10 20.95 9.53
C ILE A 164 17.57 20.44 8.15
N GLN A 165 17.07 19.28 7.77
CA GLN A 165 17.25 18.65 6.45
C GLN A 165 16.01 17.85 6.04
N ASP A 166 15.84 17.60 4.75
CA ASP A 166 14.76 16.78 4.16
C ASP A 166 15.10 15.30 4.37
N VAL A 167 14.72 14.73 5.51
CA VAL A 167 14.99 13.32 5.85
C VAL A 167 13.91 12.37 5.34
N HIS A 168 12.71 12.91 5.10
CA HIS A 168 11.56 12.15 4.60
C HIS A 168 11.50 12.11 3.05
N ASP A 169 12.47 12.70 2.37
CA ASP A 169 12.54 12.81 0.91
C ASP A 169 11.30 13.47 0.29
N ALA A 170 10.84 14.57 0.91
CA ALA A 170 9.71 15.33 0.40
C ALA A 170 9.97 15.89 -1.01
N VAL A 171 11.21 16.29 -1.30
CA VAL A 171 11.65 16.71 -2.65
C VAL A 171 11.52 15.57 -3.65
N GLY A 172 11.92 14.34 -3.25
CA GLY A 172 11.76 13.14 -4.07
C GLY A 172 10.29 12.81 -4.33
N SER A 173 9.45 12.85 -3.30
CA SER A 173 8.00 12.62 -3.39
C SER A 173 7.32 13.59 -4.34
N LEU A 174 7.62 14.90 -4.26
CA LEU A 174 7.11 15.93 -5.18
C LEU A 174 7.55 15.68 -6.63
N ARG A 175 8.80 15.28 -6.84
CA ARG A 175 9.35 14.97 -8.17
C ARG A 175 8.74 13.69 -8.75
N ASN A 176 8.70 12.61 -7.99
CA ASN A 176 8.22 11.30 -8.42
C ASN A 176 6.71 11.34 -8.76
N SER A 177 5.93 12.11 -7.99
CA SER A 177 4.52 12.39 -8.29
C SER A 177 4.30 13.46 -9.37
N GLN A 178 5.35 13.93 -10.04
CA GLN A 178 5.33 14.92 -11.13
C GLN A 178 4.73 16.28 -10.72
N GLN A 179 4.89 16.66 -9.44
CA GLN A 179 4.36 17.93 -8.94
C GLN A 179 5.30 19.13 -9.17
N GLY A 180 6.56 18.86 -9.48
CA GLY A 180 7.55 19.90 -9.79
C GLY A 180 8.93 19.59 -9.24
N SER A 181 9.83 20.56 -9.39
CA SER A 181 11.19 20.50 -8.85
C SER A 181 11.34 21.51 -7.73
N TYR A 182 11.75 21.03 -6.56
CA TYR A 182 11.86 21.82 -5.33
C TYR A 182 13.22 21.64 -4.66
N SER A 183 13.58 22.56 -3.79
CA SER A 183 14.75 22.49 -2.92
C SER A 183 14.45 23.11 -1.56
N LEU A 184 15.09 22.61 -0.52
CA LEU A 184 14.95 23.13 0.85
C LEU A 184 15.48 24.56 0.94
N ASP A 185 14.68 25.47 1.49
CA ASP A 185 15.05 26.83 1.85
C ASP A 185 15.26 26.92 3.37
N LYS A 186 16.52 26.80 3.80
CA LYS A 186 16.87 26.87 5.23
C LYS A 186 16.51 28.22 5.87
N SER A 187 16.43 29.32 5.09
CA SER A 187 16.08 30.62 5.63
C SER A 187 14.60 30.75 6.04
N ARG A 188 13.77 29.84 5.56
CA ARG A 188 12.34 29.72 5.88
C ARG A 188 12.01 28.46 6.67
N SER A 189 13.05 27.81 7.23
CA SER A 189 12.93 26.60 8.02
C SER A 189 13.35 26.86 9.44
N ALA A 190 12.70 26.21 10.44
CA ALA A 190 12.94 26.46 11.86
C ALA A 190 12.46 25.26 12.71
N PHE A 191 12.90 25.21 13.98
CA PHE A 191 12.37 24.24 14.93
C PHE A 191 10.92 24.49 15.28
N TYR A 192 10.13 23.43 15.40
CA TYR A 192 8.76 23.46 15.87
C TYR A 192 8.66 23.00 17.32
N LEU A 193 8.95 23.93 18.24
CA LEU A 193 9.08 23.66 19.67
C LEU A 193 7.86 23.03 20.36
N PRO A 194 6.58 23.29 19.93
CA PRO A 194 5.44 22.62 20.55
C PRO A 194 5.48 21.10 20.48
N ARG A 195 6.22 20.54 19.49
CA ARG A 195 6.39 19.11 19.30
C ARG A 195 7.86 18.65 19.36
N THR A 196 8.77 19.51 19.75
CA THR A 196 10.14 19.17 20.11
C THR A 196 10.17 18.87 21.62
N LYS A 197 10.19 17.59 21.99
CA LYS A 197 9.97 17.10 23.35
C LYS A 197 10.95 16.00 23.73
N ASN A 198 11.00 15.69 25.02
CA ASN A 198 11.90 14.66 25.52
C ASN A 198 11.18 13.79 26.57
N PHE A 199 11.24 12.47 26.36
CA PHE A 199 10.61 11.46 27.19
C PHE A 199 11.68 10.53 27.81
N PRO A 200 11.34 9.68 28.79
CA PRO A 200 12.31 8.75 29.38
C PRO A 200 12.92 7.74 28.39
N GLU A 201 12.16 7.38 27.34
CA GLU A 201 12.56 6.36 26.37
C GLU A 201 12.72 6.87 24.95
N ASN A 202 12.40 8.15 24.70
CA ASN A 202 12.59 8.75 23.37
C ASN A 202 12.84 10.25 23.43
N SER A 203 13.63 10.77 22.48
CA SER A 203 13.87 12.18 22.24
C SER A 203 13.32 12.57 20.86
N GLU A 204 12.50 13.61 20.82
CA GLU A 204 11.67 14.00 19.70
C GLU A 204 12.01 15.41 19.22
N PHE A 205 12.34 15.55 17.94
CA PHE A 205 12.66 16.84 17.35
C PHE A 205 11.77 17.06 16.12
N GLU A 206 11.02 18.15 16.10
CA GLU A 206 10.19 18.50 14.95
C GLU A 206 10.66 19.81 14.32
N VAL A 207 10.77 19.79 13.00
CA VAL A 207 11.22 20.94 12.20
C VAL A 207 10.17 21.34 11.17
N THR A 208 9.95 22.64 11.03
CA THR A 208 9.21 23.21 9.93
C THR A 208 10.17 23.42 8.77
N LEU A 209 9.94 22.74 7.66
CA LEU A 209 10.76 22.83 6.46
C LEU A 209 9.95 23.49 5.34
N THR A 210 10.55 24.44 4.65
CA THR A 210 9.96 25.10 3.49
C THR A 210 10.77 24.81 2.24
N PHE A 211 10.08 24.34 1.22
CA PHE A 211 10.66 24.00 -0.08
C PHE A 211 10.24 25.02 -1.13
N MET A 212 11.19 25.58 -1.82
CA MET A 212 10.98 26.53 -2.92
C MET A 212 11.17 25.84 -4.26
N GLY A 213 10.27 26.07 -5.22
CA GLY A 213 10.37 25.38 -6.49
C GLY A 213 9.42 25.87 -7.58
N GLN A 214 9.42 25.10 -8.67
CA GLN A 214 8.59 25.33 -9.84
C GLN A 214 7.48 24.27 -9.91
N PRO A 215 6.24 24.60 -9.54
CA PRO A 215 5.13 23.67 -9.57
C PRO A 215 4.73 23.35 -11.00
N THR A 216 4.58 22.04 -11.33
CA THR A 216 4.05 21.55 -12.61
C THR A 216 2.73 20.82 -12.45
N GLY A 217 2.55 20.09 -11.35
CA GLY A 217 1.39 19.24 -11.12
C GLY A 217 0.14 19.99 -10.62
N SER A 218 -1.01 19.39 -10.82
CA SER A 218 -2.31 19.89 -10.36
C SER A 218 -2.54 19.65 -8.87
N TYR A 219 -2.03 18.53 -8.33
CA TYR A 219 -2.25 18.19 -6.93
C TYR A 219 -1.61 19.21 -5.99
N ILE A 220 -0.34 19.56 -6.21
CA ILE A 220 0.31 20.55 -5.34
C ILE A 220 -0.36 21.93 -5.43
N ARG A 221 -0.89 22.30 -6.60
CA ARG A 221 -1.65 23.54 -6.79
C ARG A 221 -3.00 23.54 -6.07
N SER A 222 -3.58 22.37 -5.82
CA SER A 222 -4.87 22.23 -5.12
C SER A 222 -4.75 22.24 -3.60
N VAL A 223 -3.57 21.90 -3.05
CA VAL A 223 -3.38 21.72 -1.60
C VAL A 223 -2.49 22.79 -0.96
N ALA A 224 -1.58 23.40 -1.72
CA ALA A 224 -0.70 24.45 -1.21
C ALA A 224 -1.25 25.85 -1.57
N PRO A 225 -1.38 26.78 -0.59
CA PRO A 225 -1.83 28.15 -0.85
C PRO A 225 -0.94 28.86 -1.89
N THR A 226 0.37 28.60 -1.84
CA THR A 226 1.36 29.06 -2.81
C THR A 226 2.17 27.86 -3.24
N ALA A 227 1.85 27.30 -4.40
CA ALA A 227 2.44 26.05 -4.88
C ALA A 227 3.97 26.11 -5.11
N SER A 228 4.56 27.30 -5.28
CA SER A 228 6.01 27.49 -5.36
C SER A 228 6.74 27.56 -4.01
N SER A 229 5.98 27.51 -2.89
CA SER A 229 6.51 27.58 -1.52
C SER A 229 5.74 26.59 -0.65
N VAL A 230 6.24 25.37 -0.59
CA VAL A 230 5.60 24.24 0.12
C VAL A 230 6.21 24.11 1.50
N THR A 231 5.39 24.13 2.54
CA THR A 231 5.85 23.99 3.92
C THR A 231 5.22 22.76 4.56
N ILE A 232 6.06 21.91 5.18
CA ILE A 232 5.69 20.71 5.91
C ILE A 232 6.40 20.68 7.26
N ARG A 233 6.10 19.69 8.09
CA ARG A 233 6.87 19.42 9.31
C ARG A 233 7.37 17.98 9.30
N GLU A 234 8.68 17.86 9.31
CA GLU A 234 9.36 16.60 9.49
C GLU A 234 9.78 16.38 10.93
N HIS A 235 9.94 15.13 11.29
CA HIS A 235 10.13 14.68 12.65
C HIS A 235 11.28 13.68 12.74
N HIS A 236 12.11 13.84 13.77
CA HIS A 236 13.19 12.92 14.12
C HIS A 236 12.92 12.34 15.50
N SER A 237 12.90 11.01 15.59
CA SER A 237 12.72 10.27 16.84
C SER A 237 13.97 9.44 17.13
N PHE A 238 14.59 9.67 18.29
CA PHE A 238 15.62 8.79 18.84
C PHE A 238 14.99 7.96 19.95
N ILE A 239 14.84 6.66 19.72
CA ILE A 239 14.07 5.77 20.58
C ILE A 239 15.01 4.73 21.19
N LYS A 240 14.93 4.55 22.50
CA LYS A 240 15.64 3.51 23.23
C LYS A 240 15.15 2.13 22.75
N LEU A 241 16.10 1.26 22.42
CA LEU A 241 15.77 -0.13 22.09
C LEU A 241 15.23 -0.88 23.32
N PRO A 242 14.31 -1.84 23.15
CA PRO A 242 13.85 -2.70 24.22
C PRO A 242 14.98 -3.53 24.86
N ASP A 243 14.69 -4.10 26.01
CA ASP A 243 15.61 -5.03 26.66
C ASP A 243 15.71 -6.36 25.86
N ASN A 244 16.75 -7.16 26.16
CA ASN A 244 17.01 -8.42 25.46
C ASN A 244 16.19 -9.62 26.01
N LYS A 245 15.05 -9.39 26.65
CA LYS A 245 14.20 -10.46 27.21
C LYS A 245 13.13 -10.95 26.26
N TYR A 246 12.82 -10.17 25.22
CA TYR A 246 11.86 -10.56 24.20
C TYR A 246 12.31 -11.86 23.51
N LYS A 247 11.37 -12.80 23.32
CA LYS A 247 11.61 -14.08 22.65
C LYS A 247 11.04 -14.01 21.23
N PRO A 248 11.88 -13.85 20.21
CA PRO A 248 11.43 -13.88 18.82
C PRO A 248 10.73 -15.19 18.51
N ARG A 249 9.63 -15.15 17.74
CA ARG A 249 8.90 -16.32 17.27
C ARG A 249 9.16 -16.55 15.80
N LYS A 250 9.44 -17.78 15.42
CA LYS A 250 9.73 -18.16 14.04
C LYS A 250 8.58 -17.78 13.11
N PHE A 251 8.92 -17.33 11.92
CA PHE A 251 7.95 -17.11 10.84
C PHE A 251 7.56 -18.44 10.22
N ASP A 252 6.25 -18.62 10.00
CA ASP A 252 5.69 -19.68 9.19
C ASP A 252 4.85 -19.01 8.08
N PRO A 253 5.06 -19.33 6.79
CA PRO A 253 4.35 -18.66 5.70
C PRO A 253 2.82 -18.87 5.74
N ARG A 254 2.32 -19.79 6.55
CA ARG A 254 0.90 -20.11 6.72
C ARG A 254 0.24 -19.36 7.87
N SER A 255 1.02 -18.61 8.67
CA SER A 255 0.59 -18.03 9.95
C SER A 255 -0.19 -16.72 9.84
N GLY A 256 -0.13 -16.05 8.70
CA GLY A 256 -0.76 -14.75 8.50
C GLY A 256 0.03 -13.54 9.04
N TYR A 257 1.32 -13.70 9.33
CA TYR A 257 2.16 -12.63 9.87
C TYR A 257 3.07 -12.00 8.84
N TYR A 258 3.39 -10.71 9.05
CA TYR A 258 4.61 -10.12 8.52
C TYR A 258 5.84 -10.71 9.18
N ASN A 259 7.00 -10.59 8.52
CA ASN A 259 8.25 -11.06 9.08
C ASN A 259 9.36 -10.01 8.97
N THR A 260 10.30 -10.06 9.92
CA THR A 260 11.64 -9.51 9.76
C THR A 260 12.61 -10.65 9.45
N SER A 261 13.62 -10.39 8.61
CA SER A 261 14.61 -11.39 8.24
C SER A 261 16.01 -10.84 8.24
N TYR A 262 16.99 -11.72 8.41
CA TYR A 262 18.41 -11.43 8.28
C TYR A 262 19.20 -12.69 7.90
N TYR A 263 20.40 -12.48 7.40
CA TYR A 263 21.33 -13.57 7.07
C TYR A 263 22.31 -13.78 8.21
N ASP A 264 22.33 -14.99 8.81
CA ASP A 264 23.24 -15.38 9.88
C ASP A 264 24.39 -16.23 9.34
N TYR A 265 25.54 -15.65 9.16
CA TYR A 265 26.73 -16.29 8.60
C TYR A 265 27.42 -17.26 9.58
N ALA A 266 27.00 -17.32 10.84
CA ALA A 266 27.44 -18.35 11.79
C ALA A 266 26.59 -19.62 11.76
N THR A 267 25.55 -19.64 10.92
CA THR A 267 24.68 -20.81 10.77
C THR A 267 25.44 -22.00 10.19
N PRO A 268 25.26 -23.24 10.73
CA PRO A 268 25.85 -24.45 10.16
C PRO A 268 25.53 -24.60 8.67
N ILE A 269 26.50 -25.13 7.89
CA ILE A 269 26.37 -25.27 6.41
C ILE A 269 25.18 -26.12 5.96
N SER A 270 24.62 -26.94 6.85
CA SER A 270 23.46 -27.80 6.59
C SER A 270 22.13 -27.10 6.77
N GLU A 271 22.12 -25.85 7.29
CA GLU A 271 20.92 -25.07 7.58
C GLU A 271 20.85 -23.82 6.71
N PRO A 272 19.63 -23.30 6.44
CA PRO A 272 19.47 -22.01 5.78
C PRO A 272 20.06 -20.87 6.60
N ILE A 273 20.87 -20.04 5.96
CA ILE A 273 21.47 -18.85 6.61
C ILE A 273 20.46 -17.74 6.86
N GLU A 274 19.37 -17.67 6.09
CA GLU A 274 18.31 -16.70 6.28
C GLU A 274 17.40 -17.12 7.43
N LYS A 275 17.31 -16.27 8.44
CA LYS A 275 16.45 -16.43 9.61
C LYS A 275 15.27 -15.47 9.49
N ARG A 276 14.05 -15.92 9.82
CA ARG A 276 12.83 -15.15 9.76
C ARG A 276 12.07 -15.25 11.06
N PHE A 277 11.63 -14.09 11.58
CA PHE A 277 10.77 -13.98 12.75
C PHE A 277 9.51 -13.20 12.42
N ILE A 278 8.39 -13.56 13.04
CA ILE A 278 7.18 -12.74 12.95
C ILE A 278 7.38 -11.42 13.69
N THR A 279 6.68 -10.38 13.26
CA THR A 279 6.57 -9.12 14.02
C THR A 279 5.38 -9.20 14.97
N ARG A 280 5.55 -8.85 16.25
CA ARG A 280 4.48 -8.82 17.25
C ARG A 280 4.84 -8.00 18.46
N HIS A 281 3.85 -7.52 19.21
CA HIS A 281 4.07 -6.94 20.53
C HIS A 281 4.56 -7.99 21.54
N ARG A 282 5.30 -7.56 22.54
CA ARG A 282 5.55 -8.38 23.72
C ARG A 282 4.24 -8.54 24.49
N LEU A 283 3.92 -9.78 24.84
CA LEU A 283 2.75 -10.09 25.66
C LEU A 283 3.06 -11.35 26.50
N GLU A 284 2.87 -11.28 27.80
CA GLU A 284 3.15 -12.38 28.74
C GLU A 284 2.04 -12.43 29.78
N LYS A 285 1.63 -13.63 30.20
CA LYS A 285 0.65 -13.81 31.26
C LYS A 285 1.26 -13.42 32.62
N LYS A 286 0.49 -12.74 33.46
CA LYS A 286 0.87 -12.52 34.89
C LYS A 286 1.04 -13.84 35.64
N ASP A 287 0.16 -14.81 35.38
CA ASP A 287 0.26 -16.18 35.87
C ASP A 287 0.35 -17.14 34.69
N PRO A 288 1.57 -17.59 34.32
CA PRO A 288 1.75 -18.50 33.19
C PRO A 288 1.09 -19.88 33.39
N THR A 289 0.76 -20.24 34.63
CA THR A 289 0.16 -21.55 34.96
C THR A 289 -1.37 -21.51 34.90
N ALA A 290 -1.97 -20.33 34.89
CA ALA A 290 -3.43 -20.18 34.86
C ALA A 290 -3.97 -20.39 33.44
N ALA A 291 -5.09 -21.11 33.32
CA ALA A 291 -5.79 -21.22 32.05
C ALA A 291 -6.21 -19.84 31.47
N VAL A 292 -6.64 -18.94 32.37
CA VAL A 292 -6.96 -17.54 32.04
C VAL A 292 -6.21 -16.62 32.97
N SER A 293 -5.46 -15.65 32.44
CA SER A 293 -4.69 -14.65 33.20
C SER A 293 -4.79 -13.28 32.54
N GLU A 294 -4.65 -12.21 33.33
CA GLU A 294 -4.33 -10.90 32.80
C GLU A 294 -2.90 -10.90 32.21
N ALA A 295 -2.61 -9.96 31.33
CA ALA A 295 -1.26 -9.71 30.84
C ALA A 295 -0.40 -8.97 31.89
N VAL A 296 0.92 -9.19 31.90
CA VAL A 296 1.87 -8.38 32.69
C VAL A 296 1.73 -6.93 32.26
N GLU A 297 1.74 -6.68 30.95
CA GLU A 297 1.49 -5.39 30.32
C GLU A 297 0.50 -5.59 29.16
N PRO A 298 -0.72 -5.02 29.25
CA PRO A 298 -1.69 -5.15 28.17
C PRO A 298 -1.33 -4.29 26.96
N ILE A 299 -1.72 -4.72 25.78
CA ILE A 299 -1.64 -3.93 24.54
C ILE A 299 -2.78 -2.92 24.54
N ILE A 300 -2.48 -1.63 24.65
CA ILE A 300 -3.48 -0.56 24.68
C ILE A 300 -3.30 0.33 23.46
N TYR A 301 -4.38 0.54 22.70
CA TYR A 301 -4.43 1.50 21.61
C TYR A 301 -5.19 2.76 22.03
N TYR A 302 -4.67 3.91 21.65
CA TYR A 302 -5.23 5.21 21.99
C TYR A 302 -5.79 5.90 20.75
N MET A 303 -7.10 6.17 20.80
CA MET A 303 -7.82 6.86 19.72
C MET A 303 -7.55 8.37 19.78
N ASP A 304 -7.26 8.97 18.62
CA ASP A 304 -7.17 10.42 18.41
C ASP A 304 -8.49 11.08 18.86
N PRO A 305 -8.47 11.99 19.85
CA PRO A 305 -9.67 12.71 20.29
C PRO A 305 -10.28 13.59 19.20
N GLY A 306 -9.55 13.88 18.11
CA GLY A 306 -10.04 14.64 16.95
C GLY A 306 -11.01 13.87 16.06
N ALA A 307 -11.21 12.57 16.24
CA ALA A 307 -12.25 11.83 15.52
C ALA A 307 -13.64 12.22 16.03
N PRO A 308 -14.60 12.62 15.15
CA PRO A 308 -15.94 13.05 15.59
C PRO A 308 -16.86 11.85 15.89
N GLU A 309 -17.92 12.07 16.69
CA GLU A 309 -19.01 11.11 16.83
C GLU A 309 -19.96 11.15 15.61
N PRO A 310 -20.55 10.01 15.21
CA PRO A 310 -20.47 8.65 15.79
C PRO A 310 -19.26 7.83 15.26
N ILE A 311 -18.37 8.44 14.47
CA ILE A 311 -17.23 7.79 13.83
C ILE A 311 -16.26 7.24 14.89
N ARG A 312 -15.89 8.06 15.89
CA ARG A 312 -14.99 7.67 16.98
C ARG A 312 -15.47 6.41 17.69
N THR A 313 -16.74 6.37 18.08
CA THR A 313 -17.34 5.19 18.71
C THR A 313 -17.19 3.95 17.81
N ALA A 314 -17.52 4.05 16.51
CA ALA A 314 -17.41 2.93 15.58
C ALA A 314 -15.97 2.43 15.42
N LEU A 315 -14.98 3.34 15.32
CA LEU A 315 -13.56 2.98 15.23
C LEU A 315 -13.06 2.26 16.48
N MET A 316 -13.46 2.75 17.67
CA MET A 316 -13.09 2.13 18.94
C MET A 316 -13.72 0.74 19.09
N GLU A 317 -15.01 0.59 18.75
CA GLU A 317 -15.68 -0.70 18.78
C GLU A 317 -15.01 -1.72 17.85
N GLY A 318 -14.68 -1.34 16.62
CA GLY A 318 -14.01 -2.21 15.66
C GLY A 318 -12.62 -2.62 16.15
N THR A 319 -11.84 -1.69 16.68
CA THR A 319 -10.51 -1.97 17.26
C THR A 319 -10.63 -2.94 18.44
N GLN A 320 -11.61 -2.74 19.32
CA GLN A 320 -11.83 -3.61 20.50
C GLN A 320 -12.16 -5.07 20.14
N TRP A 321 -12.56 -5.37 18.89
CA TRP A 321 -12.86 -6.75 18.48
C TRP A 321 -11.66 -7.69 18.66
N TRP A 322 -10.43 -7.20 18.55
CA TRP A 322 -9.22 -8.02 18.74
C TRP A 322 -9.15 -8.68 20.12
N ASN A 323 -9.72 -8.07 21.16
CA ASN A 323 -9.73 -8.70 22.49
C ASN A 323 -10.33 -10.11 22.47
N GLN A 324 -11.27 -10.39 21.56
CA GLN A 324 -11.86 -11.72 21.40
C GLN A 324 -10.83 -12.81 21.03
N ALA A 325 -9.79 -12.44 20.27
CA ALA A 325 -8.73 -13.37 19.91
C ALA A 325 -7.77 -13.62 21.07
N PHE A 326 -7.47 -12.59 21.86
CA PHE A 326 -6.64 -12.74 23.05
C PHE A 326 -7.37 -13.52 24.16
N GLU A 327 -8.66 -13.31 24.33
CA GLU A 327 -9.48 -14.11 25.23
C GLU A 327 -9.52 -15.60 24.82
N ALA A 328 -9.58 -15.88 23.51
CA ALA A 328 -9.61 -17.25 22.99
C ALA A 328 -8.33 -18.04 23.32
N ILE A 329 -7.20 -17.36 23.56
CA ILE A 329 -5.92 -17.98 23.95
C ILE A 329 -5.63 -17.84 25.47
N GLY A 330 -6.65 -17.51 26.26
CA GLY A 330 -6.58 -17.49 27.72
C GLY A 330 -6.01 -16.22 28.33
N TYR A 331 -6.07 -15.10 27.64
CA TYR A 331 -5.83 -13.80 28.23
C TYR A 331 -7.13 -13.13 28.66
N LYS A 332 -7.09 -12.33 29.71
CA LYS A 332 -8.18 -11.49 30.18
C LYS A 332 -7.81 -10.03 30.00
N ASP A 333 -8.63 -9.26 29.29
CA ASP A 333 -8.47 -7.82 29.08
C ASP A 333 -7.06 -7.40 28.60
N ALA A 334 -6.38 -8.27 27.84
CA ALA A 334 -5.03 -8.06 27.38
C ALA A 334 -4.91 -7.11 26.17
N PHE A 335 -6.01 -6.87 25.49
CA PHE A 335 -6.11 -5.90 24.39
C PHE A 335 -7.22 -4.89 24.70
N ARG A 336 -6.90 -3.60 24.71
CA ARG A 336 -7.82 -2.51 25.06
C ARG A 336 -7.71 -1.32 24.13
N VAL A 337 -8.80 -0.56 24.05
CA VAL A 337 -8.87 0.70 23.29
C VAL A 337 -9.39 1.81 24.22
N GLU A 338 -8.68 2.91 24.25
CA GLU A 338 -9.00 4.06 25.08
C GLU A 338 -8.91 5.35 24.23
N VAL A 339 -9.53 6.43 24.66
CA VAL A 339 -9.28 7.76 24.08
C VAL A 339 -7.98 8.29 24.69
N LEU A 340 -7.11 8.89 23.88
CA LEU A 340 -5.85 9.45 24.37
C LEU A 340 -6.13 10.48 25.49
N PRO A 341 -5.59 10.30 26.69
CA PRO A 341 -5.78 11.23 27.79
C PRO A 341 -5.28 12.64 27.44
N PRO A 342 -5.91 13.71 27.96
CA PRO A 342 -5.52 15.09 27.64
C PRO A 342 -4.07 15.46 28.03
N ASP A 343 -3.52 14.79 29.02
CA ASP A 343 -2.16 14.97 29.54
C ASP A 343 -1.13 14.04 28.89
N ALA A 344 -1.58 13.06 28.10
CA ALA A 344 -0.72 12.18 27.34
C ALA A 344 -0.24 12.85 26.03
N ASP A 345 0.99 12.57 25.67
CA ASP A 345 1.56 13.05 24.40
C ASP A 345 1.63 11.93 23.38
N PRO A 346 1.03 12.09 22.19
CA PRO A 346 1.07 11.07 21.16
C PRO A 346 2.48 10.74 20.63
N MET A 347 3.47 11.58 20.92
CA MET A 347 4.86 11.38 20.50
C MET A 347 5.63 10.46 21.44
N ASP A 348 5.15 10.23 22.65
CA ASP A 348 5.76 9.28 23.58
C ASP A 348 5.67 7.85 22.96
N ALA A 349 6.81 7.19 22.87
CA ALA A 349 6.92 5.86 22.26
C ALA A 349 6.08 4.78 22.95
N ARG A 350 5.66 5.01 24.19
CA ARG A 350 4.84 4.07 24.98
C ARG A 350 3.37 4.01 24.58
N TYR A 351 2.87 4.91 23.73
CA TYR A 351 1.48 4.95 23.32
C TYR A 351 1.30 4.42 21.88
N ASN A 352 0.56 3.34 21.68
CA ASN A 352 0.07 2.91 20.37
C ASN A 352 -1.09 3.83 19.94
N LEU A 353 -1.07 4.32 18.71
CA LEU A 353 -1.99 5.38 18.26
C LEU A 353 -2.88 4.98 17.09
N ILE A 354 -4.13 5.44 17.15
CA ILE A 354 -5.07 5.42 16.02
C ILE A 354 -5.35 6.87 15.64
N ASN A 355 -4.75 7.32 14.55
CA ASN A 355 -4.81 8.70 14.08
C ASN A 355 -5.96 8.89 13.10
N TRP A 356 -6.72 9.99 13.26
CA TRP A 356 -7.75 10.42 12.31
C TRP A 356 -7.21 11.54 11.44
N VAL A 357 -7.10 11.30 10.10
CA VAL A 357 -6.44 12.25 9.19
C VAL A 357 -7.38 12.77 8.11
N HIS A 358 -7.18 14.02 7.74
CA HIS A 358 -7.91 14.69 6.67
C HIS A 358 -7.02 14.84 5.44
N ARG A 359 -7.58 14.58 4.25
CA ARG A 359 -6.90 14.69 2.97
C ARG A 359 -7.78 15.39 1.95
N SER A 360 -7.17 15.98 0.93
CA SER A 360 -7.89 16.70 -0.14
C SER A 360 -8.69 15.77 -1.04
N THR A 361 -8.22 14.53 -1.21
CA THR A 361 -8.85 13.51 -2.01
C THR A 361 -9.03 12.24 -1.19
N ARG A 362 -9.96 11.38 -1.62
CA ARG A 362 -10.11 10.05 -1.05
C ARG A 362 -8.81 9.24 -1.27
N GLY A 363 -8.38 8.51 -0.25
CA GLY A 363 -7.18 7.70 -0.30
C GLY A 363 -7.25 6.56 0.71
N TRP A 364 -6.13 5.88 0.88
CA TRP A 364 -5.99 4.70 1.74
C TRP A 364 -5.89 5.04 3.23
N SER A 365 -6.21 4.07 4.07
CA SER A 365 -5.79 3.99 5.47
C SER A 365 -4.63 2.99 5.55
N TYR A 366 -3.85 3.04 6.60
CA TYR A 366 -2.80 2.05 6.83
C TYR A 366 -2.51 1.84 8.31
N GLY A 367 -2.09 0.63 8.65
CA GLY A 367 -1.52 0.26 9.91
C GLY A 367 -0.04 -0.07 9.73
N GLY A 368 0.80 0.50 10.57
CA GLY A 368 2.22 0.21 10.61
C GLY A 368 2.72 0.36 12.04
N GLY A 369 4.01 0.37 12.27
CA GLY A 369 4.53 0.53 13.63
C GLY A 369 6.03 0.72 13.64
N ILE A 370 6.53 1.04 14.80
CA ILE A 370 7.96 1.07 15.09
C ILE A 370 8.34 -0.30 15.66
N THR A 371 9.22 -1.00 14.96
CA THR A 371 9.62 -2.37 15.26
C THR A 371 11.12 -2.44 15.55
N ASP A 372 11.54 -3.29 16.47
CA ASP A 372 12.96 -3.61 16.65
C ASP A 372 13.41 -4.61 15.56
N PRO A 373 14.16 -4.18 14.54
CA PRO A 373 14.54 -5.05 13.42
C PRO A 373 15.51 -6.16 13.83
N ARG A 374 16.03 -6.17 15.06
CA ARG A 374 16.85 -7.25 15.61
C ARG A 374 16.02 -8.47 15.96
N THR A 375 14.74 -8.28 16.36
CA THR A 375 13.93 -9.31 17.02
C THR A 375 12.51 -9.45 16.45
N GLY A 376 11.98 -8.43 15.79
CA GLY A 376 10.58 -8.34 15.37
C GLY A 376 9.63 -7.87 16.48
N GLU A 377 10.15 -7.35 17.63
CA GLU A 377 9.32 -6.79 18.69
C GLU A 377 8.72 -5.45 18.24
N ILE A 378 7.39 -5.33 18.23
CA ILE A 378 6.71 -4.07 17.94
C ILE A 378 6.77 -3.19 19.18
N ILE A 379 7.40 -2.03 19.05
CA ILE A 379 7.57 -1.05 20.12
C ILE A 379 6.34 -0.13 20.21
N LYS A 380 5.83 0.30 19.04
CA LYS A 380 4.71 1.24 18.96
C LYS A 380 3.86 0.95 17.71
N GLY A 381 2.60 0.67 17.90
CA GLY A 381 1.61 0.61 16.81
C GLY A 381 1.20 2.01 16.36
N HIS A 382 1.08 2.21 15.05
CA HIS A 382 0.73 3.48 14.44
C HIS A 382 -0.29 3.29 13.30
N VAL A 383 -1.53 3.64 13.57
CA VAL A 383 -2.65 3.52 12.62
C VAL A 383 -3.03 4.89 12.08
N VAL A 384 -3.28 4.99 10.79
CA VAL A 384 -3.74 6.21 10.11
C VAL A 384 -5.02 5.93 9.33
N LEU A 385 -6.12 6.57 9.76
CA LEU A 385 -7.45 6.40 9.18
C LEU A 385 -7.89 7.67 8.45
N GLY A 386 -8.21 7.54 7.16
CA GLY A 386 -8.62 8.65 6.30
C GLY A 386 -10.09 9.03 6.47
N SER A 387 -10.38 10.30 6.74
CA SER A 387 -11.74 10.80 7.03
C SER A 387 -12.71 10.75 5.84
N LEU A 388 -12.21 10.71 4.60
CA LEU A 388 -13.06 10.64 3.42
C LEU A 388 -13.59 9.24 3.12
N ARG A 389 -13.09 8.21 3.80
CA ARG A 389 -13.52 6.84 3.62
C ARG A 389 -15.02 6.66 3.90
N VAL A 390 -15.51 7.17 5.02
CA VAL A 390 -16.93 7.08 5.39
C VAL A 390 -17.86 7.71 4.35
N ARG A 391 -17.39 8.77 3.66
CA ARG A 391 -18.20 9.44 2.63
C ARG A 391 -18.34 8.59 1.37
N GLN A 392 -17.35 7.78 1.04
CA GLN A 392 -17.46 6.85 -0.08
C GLN A 392 -18.44 5.71 0.20
N ASP A 393 -18.40 5.12 1.39
CA ASP A 393 -19.36 4.07 1.76
C ASP A 393 -20.79 4.61 1.76
N PHE A 394 -20.94 5.85 2.22
CA PHE A 394 -22.22 6.54 2.17
C PHE A 394 -22.68 6.78 0.71
N LEU A 395 -21.80 7.19 -0.20
CA LEU A 395 -22.10 7.36 -1.63
C LEU A 395 -22.49 6.03 -2.29
N ILE A 396 -21.84 4.92 -1.95
CA ILE A 396 -22.22 3.59 -2.44
C ILE A 396 -23.63 3.24 -1.96
N ALA A 397 -23.94 3.49 -0.69
CA ALA A 397 -25.27 3.26 -0.15
C ALA A 397 -26.35 4.16 -0.78
N GLU A 398 -26.04 5.42 -1.08
CA GLU A 398 -26.93 6.32 -1.87
C GLU A 398 -27.25 5.75 -3.24
N GLY A 399 -26.23 5.21 -3.91
CA GLY A 399 -26.40 4.55 -5.21
C GLY A 399 -27.29 3.32 -5.14
N LEU A 400 -27.08 2.48 -4.14
CA LEU A 400 -27.83 1.23 -3.96
C LEU A 400 -29.30 1.44 -3.57
N LEU A 401 -29.60 2.43 -2.72
CA LEU A 401 -30.92 2.57 -2.10
C LEU A 401 -31.81 3.63 -2.75
N ALA A 402 -31.25 4.59 -3.50
CA ALA A 402 -31.98 5.78 -3.99
C ALA A 402 -32.87 6.43 -2.90
N PRO A 403 -32.29 6.88 -1.77
CA PRO A 403 -32.98 7.05 -0.48
C PRO A 403 -33.77 8.35 -0.33
N TYR A 404 -33.58 9.32 -1.26
CA TYR A 404 -34.12 10.68 -1.10
C TYR A 404 -35.52 10.81 -1.73
N GLU A 405 -36.53 10.31 -1.05
CA GLU A 405 -37.94 10.45 -1.45
C GLU A 405 -38.57 11.65 -0.75
N GLU A 406 -39.23 12.51 -1.52
CA GLU A 406 -39.84 13.75 -0.98
C GLU A 406 -40.83 13.43 0.13
N GLY A 407 -40.69 14.14 1.25
CA GLY A 407 -41.55 13.98 2.43
C GLY A 407 -41.27 12.75 3.31
N LYS A 408 -40.26 11.92 2.96
CA LYS A 408 -39.86 10.77 3.77
C LYS A 408 -38.53 11.01 4.49
N PRO A 409 -38.33 10.50 5.70
CA PRO A 409 -37.05 10.53 6.37
C PRO A 409 -36.06 9.61 5.62
N VAL A 410 -34.79 10.02 5.57
CA VAL A 410 -33.71 9.19 5.01
C VAL A 410 -33.49 7.95 5.88
N SER A 411 -33.34 6.78 5.25
CA SER A 411 -33.05 5.54 5.95
C SER A 411 -31.74 5.60 6.73
N LYS A 412 -31.74 5.05 7.94
CA LYS A 412 -30.52 4.89 8.76
C LYS A 412 -29.58 3.77 8.25
N GLU A 413 -30.04 2.95 7.30
CA GLU A 413 -29.24 1.85 6.74
C GLU A 413 -27.96 2.32 6.08
N MET A 414 -27.97 3.50 5.43
CA MET A 414 -26.77 4.07 4.82
C MET A 414 -25.71 4.43 5.86
N GLU A 415 -26.10 5.11 6.92
CA GLU A 415 -25.21 5.45 8.03
C GLU A 415 -24.70 4.18 8.71
N GLN A 416 -25.58 3.21 8.95
CA GLN A 416 -25.22 1.95 9.58
C GLN A 416 -24.21 1.16 8.73
N MET A 417 -24.42 1.07 7.42
CA MET A 417 -23.48 0.43 6.50
C MET A 417 -22.10 1.11 6.54
N ALA A 418 -22.06 2.43 6.47
CA ALA A 418 -20.81 3.19 6.52
C ALA A 418 -20.09 3.01 7.88
N LEU A 419 -20.82 3.02 9.00
CA LEU A 419 -20.24 2.79 10.33
C LEU A 419 -19.74 1.34 10.50
N ASN A 420 -20.46 0.34 9.96
CA ASN A 420 -20.01 -1.05 9.99
C ASN A 420 -18.70 -1.23 9.21
N ARG A 421 -18.57 -0.56 8.06
CA ARG A 421 -17.30 -0.57 7.33
C ARG A 421 -16.17 0.09 8.12
N LEU A 422 -16.44 1.19 8.83
CA LEU A 422 -15.43 1.83 9.69
C LEU A 422 -15.00 0.92 10.85
N ARG A 423 -15.91 0.15 11.45
CA ARG A 423 -15.57 -0.87 12.46
C ARG A 423 -14.60 -1.90 11.89
N GLN A 424 -14.93 -2.45 10.72
CA GLN A 424 -14.11 -3.45 10.07
C GLN A 424 -12.75 -2.84 9.64
N LEU A 425 -12.74 -1.61 9.12
CA LEU A 425 -11.51 -0.90 8.75
C LEU A 425 -10.59 -0.69 9.96
N ALA A 426 -11.13 -0.24 11.09
CA ALA A 426 -10.33 -0.04 12.30
C ALA A 426 -9.74 -1.36 12.81
N ALA A 427 -10.51 -2.45 12.79
CA ALA A 427 -10.00 -3.78 13.11
C ALA A 427 -8.88 -4.19 12.14
N HIS A 428 -9.05 -3.96 10.84
CA HIS A 428 -8.07 -4.29 9.80
C HIS A 428 -6.74 -3.56 10.01
N GLU A 429 -6.77 -2.22 10.11
CA GLU A 429 -5.54 -1.44 10.25
C GLU A 429 -4.81 -1.71 11.58
N VAL A 430 -5.55 -1.96 12.64
CA VAL A 430 -4.95 -2.39 13.91
C VAL A 430 -4.38 -3.80 13.80
N GLY A 431 -4.98 -4.69 13.01
CA GLY A 431 -4.44 -6.01 12.71
C GLY A 431 -3.00 -5.96 12.17
N HIS A 432 -2.72 -5.02 11.28
CA HIS A 432 -1.35 -4.79 10.80
C HIS A 432 -0.39 -4.41 11.92
N THR A 433 -0.84 -3.56 12.83
CA THR A 433 -0.01 -3.08 13.95
C THR A 433 0.16 -4.08 15.09
N ILE A 434 -0.51 -5.23 15.04
CA ILE A 434 -0.23 -6.39 15.88
C ILE A 434 0.50 -7.52 15.12
N GLY A 435 0.97 -7.22 13.90
CA GLY A 435 1.85 -8.05 13.08
C GLY A 435 1.21 -8.81 11.93
N LEU A 436 -0.10 -8.66 11.68
CA LEU A 436 -0.82 -9.46 10.70
C LEU A 436 -0.73 -8.90 9.28
N ALA A 437 -0.49 -9.77 8.33
CA ALA A 437 -0.53 -9.49 6.90
C ALA A 437 -1.95 -9.70 6.33
N HIS A 438 -2.20 -9.22 5.11
CA HIS A 438 -3.49 -9.43 4.43
C HIS A 438 -3.79 -10.91 4.20
N ALA A 439 -5.05 -11.31 4.40
CA ALA A 439 -5.54 -12.67 4.24
C ALA A 439 -6.67 -12.72 3.20
N TYR A 440 -6.30 -12.73 1.92
CA TYR A 440 -7.25 -12.62 0.79
C TYR A 440 -7.93 -13.94 0.37
N SER A 441 -7.69 -15.05 1.05
CA SER A 441 -8.51 -16.26 0.94
C SER A 441 -9.84 -16.16 1.71
N SER A 442 -9.98 -15.14 2.54
CA SER A 442 -11.08 -14.94 3.48
C SER A 442 -12.46 -14.86 2.82
N SER A 443 -12.59 -14.16 1.67
CA SER A 443 -13.87 -14.02 0.95
C SER A 443 -14.43 -15.38 0.51
N ALA A 444 -13.57 -16.32 0.09
CA ALA A 444 -13.93 -17.67 -0.28
C ALA A 444 -14.19 -18.59 0.93
N GLU A 445 -13.78 -18.21 2.13
CA GLU A 445 -13.86 -18.93 3.40
C GLU A 445 -14.87 -18.28 4.37
N GLU A 446 -15.99 -17.79 3.86
CA GLU A 446 -17.08 -17.19 4.65
C GLU A 446 -16.66 -15.96 5.46
N ARG A 447 -15.79 -15.11 4.87
CA ARG A 447 -15.24 -13.91 5.51
C ARG A 447 -14.46 -14.23 6.79
N SER A 448 -13.53 -15.18 6.68
CA SER A 448 -12.78 -15.76 7.80
C SER A 448 -11.83 -14.79 8.49
N SER A 449 -11.57 -13.60 7.94
CA SER A 449 -10.60 -12.63 8.46
C SER A 449 -11.00 -11.18 8.20
N VAL A 450 -10.77 -10.29 9.16
CA VAL A 450 -10.83 -8.83 8.95
C VAL A 450 -9.64 -8.31 8.16
N MET A 451 -8.58 -9.12 8.01
CA MET A 451 -7.39 -8.77 7.22
C MET A 451 -7.61 -8.91 5.71
N ASP A 452 -8.85 -9.09 5.29
CA ASP A 452 -9.30 -8.99 3.90
C ASP A 452 -9.77 -7.58 3.56
N TYR A 453 -9.91 -7.28 2.26
CA TYR A 453 -10.58 -6.08 1.75
C TYR A 453 -11.99 -6.42 1.28
N PRO A 454 -13.03 -6.30 2.13
CA PRO A 454 -14.38 -6.71 1.76
C PRO A 454 -15.07 -5.65 0.88
N HIS A 455 -15.71 -6.09 -0.21
CA HIS A 455 -16.76 -5.33 -0.88
C HIS A 455 -18.09 -5.52 -0.12
N PRO A 456 -19.01 -4.53 -0.07
CA PRO A 456 -20.30 -4.75 0.61
C PRO A 456 -21.03 -5.93 -0.02
N LEU A 457 -21.45 -6.89 0.82
CA LEU A 457 -22.31 -7.97 0.38
C LEU A 457 -23.74 -7.47 0.27
N VAL A 458 -24.12 -7.12 -0.94
CA VAL A 458 -25.48 -6.65 -1.27
C VAL A 458 -26.32 -7.83 -1.69
N LYS A 459 -27.45 -8.07 -1.04
CA LYS A 459 -28.40 -9.13 -1.39
C LYS A 459 -29.68 -8.54 -2.02
N LEU A 460 -30.37 -9.36 -2.80
CA LEU A 460 -31.72 -9.08 -3.25
C LEU A 460 -32.70 -9.92 -2.45
N THR A 461 -33.53 -9.25 -1.62
CA THR A 461 -34.60 -9.88 -0.85
C THR A 461 -35.94 -9.36 -1.37
N ASP A 462 -36.77 -10.25 -1.93
CA ASP A 462 -38.03 -9.89 -2.61
C ASP A 462 -37.84 -8.78 -3.69
N GLY A 463 -36.73 -8.86 -4.44
CA GLY A 463 -36.37 -7.91 -5.50
C GLY A 463 -35.91 -6.53 -5.01
N LYS A 464 -35.68 -6.36 -3.70
CA LYS A 464 -35.18 -5.12 -3.09
C LYS A 464 -33.76 -5.29 -2.59
N ILE A 465 -33.01 -4.21 -2.58
CA ILE A 465 -31.65 -4.15 -2.02
C ILE A 465 -31.71 -4.37 -0.50
N ASP A 466 -30.91 -5.31 -0.01
CA ASP A 466 -30.73 -5.63 1.40
C ASP A 466 -29.25 -5.44 1.78
N LEU A 467 -28.99 -4.50 2.68
CA LEU A 467 -27.68 -4.14 3.21
C LEU A 467 -27.43 -4.63 4.64
N SER A 468 -28.36 -5.41 5.21
CA SER A 468 -28.31 -5.84 6.61
C SER A 468 -27.03 -6.60 6.97
N ASN A 469 -26.42 -7.28 6.00
CA ASN A 469 -25.19 -8.07 6.10
C ASN A 469 -24.06 -7.54 5.20
N ALA A 470 -24.08 -6.25 4.87
CA ALA A 470 -23.10 -5.68 3.95
C ALA A 470 -21.65 -5.91 4.42
N TYR A 471 -21.40 -5.78 5.71
CA TYR A 471 -20.10 -6.05 6.34
C TYR A 471 -20.30 -6.90 7.60
N ASP A 472 -19.40 -7.85 7.83
CA ASP A 472 -19.40 -8.64 9.04
C ASP A 472 -19.00 -7.80 10.25
N LEU A 473 -19.53 -8.20 11.42
CA LEU A 473 -19.20 -7.64 12.72
C LEU A 473 -18.31 -8.63 13.47
N LYS A 474 -17.30 -8.12 14.16
CA LYS A 474 -16.29 -8.88 14.91
C LYS A 474 -15.18 -9.45 14.00
N ILE A 475 -14.17 -10.07 14.63
CA ILE A 475 -13.06 -10.72 13.92
C ILE A 475 -13.46 -12.11 13.43
N GLY A 476 -12.75 -12.59 12.41
CA GLY A 476 -12.99 -13.89 11.80
C GLY A 476 -12.30 -15.07 12.50
N ALA A 477 -12.55 -16.25 11.96
CA ALA A 477 -11.97 -17.50 12.48
C ALA A 477 -10.44 -17.56 12.23
N PHE A 478 -9.97 -17.10 11.07
CA PHE A 478 -8.53 -17.08 10.76
C PHE A 478 -7.78 -16.04 11.60
N ASP A 479 -8.40 -14.91 11.94
CA ASP A 479 -7.80 -13.91 12.84
C ASP A 479 -7.45 -14.50 14.21
N LYS A 480 -8.32 -15.35 14.73
CA LYS A 480 -8.09 -16.09 16.00
C LYS A 480 -6.93 -17.08 15.87
N VAL A 481 -6.81 -17.75 14.73
CA VAL A 481 -5.67 -18.65 14.43
C VAL A 481 -4.36 -17.86 14.41
N SER A 482 -4.33 -16.74 13.70
CA SER A 482 -3.14 -15.89 13.61
C SER A 482 -2.72 -15.38 14.98
N VAL A 483 -3.66 -14.85 15.78
CA VAL A 483 -3.36 -14.41 17.15
C VAL A 483 -2.90 -15.59 18.03
N ALA A 484 -3.47 -16.78 17.88
CA ALA A 484 -2.99 -17.96 18.60
C ALA A 484 -1.55 -18.31 18.20
N TYR A 485 -1.24 -18.30 16.90
CA TYR A 485 0.14 -18.52 16.45
C TYR A 485 1.11 -17.49 17.02
N GLY A 486 0.75 -16.20 16.98
CA GLY A 486 1.66 -15.12 17.39
C GLY A 486 1.78 -14.92 18.91
N TYR A 487 0.68 -15.07 19.65
CA TYR A 487 0.60 -14.56 21.03
C TYR A 487 0.30 -15.63 22.09
N GLN A 488 -0.02 -16.86 21.72
CA GLN A 488 -0.26 -17.90 22.73
C GLN A 488 0.99 -18.22 23.53
N ASP A 489 0.89 -18.17 24.88
CA ASP A 489 1.91 -18.67 25.76
C ASP A 489 1.79 -20.20 25.90
N PHE A 490 2.91 -20.84 26.06
CA PHE A 490 3.00 -22.29 26.26
C PHE A 490 3.64 -22.59 27.63
N PRO A 491 3.14 -23.61 28.35
CA PRO A 491 3.78 -24.06 29.59
C PRO A 491 5.25 -24.42 29.41
N ASP A 492 6.05 -24.27 30.47
CA ASP A 492 7.44 -24.68 30.47
C ASP A 492 7.60 -26.15 30.05
N GLY A 493 8.62 -26.41 29.20
CA GLY A 493 8.89 -27.74 28.66
C GLY A 493 8.09 -28.10 27.41
N THR A 494 7.17 -27.24 26.95
CA THR A 494 6.44 -27.43 25.69
C THR A 494 7.42 -27.29 24.51
N ASN A 495 7.34 -28.23 23.56
CA ASN A 495 7.99 -28.04 22.27
C ASN A 495 7.20 -26.99 21.46
N GLU A 496 7.67 -25.76 21.45
CA GLU A 496 6.98 -24.62 20.82
C GLU A 496 6.80 -24.81 19.33
N ASP A 497 7.83 -25.31 18.61
CA ASP A 497 7.75 -25.55 17.15
C ASP A 497 6.61 -26.53 16.83
N LYS A 498 6.45 -27.58 17.64
CA LYS A 498 5.35 -28.55 17.48
C LYS A 498 4.00 -27.91 17.78
N ALA A 499 3.90 -27.18 18.87
CA ALA A 499 2.64 -26.54 19.29
C ALA A 499 2.16 -25.50 18.26
N LEU A 500 3.06 -24.69 17.72
CA LEU A 500 2.76 -23.73 16.65
C LEU A 500 2.33 -24.44 15.35
N ASN A 501 3.02 -25.52 14.96
CA ASN A 501 2.59 -26.32 13.81
C ASN A 501 1.20 -26.96 14.05
N ASP A 502 0.88 -27.41 15.27
CA ASP A 502 -0.44 -27.98 15.59
C ASP A 502 -1.54 -26.94 15.44
N ILE A 503 -1.30 -25.66 15.80
CA ILE A 503 -2.25 -24.54 15.55
C ILE A 503 -2.53 -24.41 14.06
N VAL A 504 -1.49 -24.33 13.23
CA VAL A 504 -1.62 -24.23 11.76
C VAL A 504 -2.32 -25.45 11.17
N GLN A 505 -1.95 -26.66 11.57
CA GLN A 505 -2.57 -27.89 11.10
C GLN A 505 -4.06 -27.99 11.44
N ASN A 506 -4.47 -27.50 12.61
CA ASN A 506 -5.87 -27.45 12.99
C ASN A 506 -6.65 -26.41 12.14
N SER A 507 -6.04 -25.27 11.83
CA SER A 507 -6.59 -24.29 10.90
C SER A 507 -6.86 -24.89 9.51
N LEU A 508 -5.87 -25.59 8.96
CA LEU A 508 -5.99 -26.25 7.65
C LEU A 508 -7.08 -27.33 7.63
N LYS A 509 -7.21 -28.10 8.71
CA LYS A 509 -8.30 -29.09 8.88
C LYS A 509 -9.68 -28.43 8.94
N ALA A 510 -9.76 -27.22 9.47
CA ALA A 510 -10.99 -26.43 9.50
C ALA A 510 -11.30 -25.76 8.13
N GLY A 511 -10.43 -25.93 7.13
CA GLY A 511 -10.59 -25.34 5.80
C GLY A 511 -10.12 -23.88 5.69
N LEU A 512 -9.44 -23.36 6.71
CA LEU A 512 -8.90 -22.01 6.71
C LEU A 512 -7.46 -22.03 6.15
N THR A 513 -7.22 -21.18 5.16
CA THR A 513 -5.92 -21.06 4.47
C THR A 513 -5.43 -19.61 4.48
N PHE A 514 -4.16 -19.41 4.16
CA PHE A 514 -3.57 -18.09 4.08
C PHE A 514 -2.91 -17.88 2.72
N LEU A 515 -3.31 -16.79 2.06
CA LEU A 515 -2.74 -16.27 0.82
C LEU A 515 -2.84 -14.74 0.87
N SER A 516 -1.82 -14.06 0.36
CA SER A 516 -1.66 -12.63 0.59
C SER A 516 -1.54 -11.81 -0.70
N ASP A 517 -0.96 -10.62 -0.61
CA ASP A 517 -0.90 -9.59 -1.65
C ASP A 517 -0.30 -10.07 -2.96
N GLN A 518 0.81 -10.80 -2.91
CA GLN A 518 1.49 -11.32 -4.10
C GLN A 518 0.62 -12.24 -4.96
N ASP A 519 -0.38 -12.90 -4.35
CA ASP A 519 -1.32 -13.82 -5.00
C ASP A 519 -2.59 -13.09 -5.46
N ALA A 520 -2.96 -12.02 -4.75
CA ALA A 520 -4.21 -11.32 -4.92
C ALA A 520 -4.13 -10.09 -5.85
N ARG A 521 -3.09 -9.24 -5.71
CA ARG A 521 -3.02 -7.94 -6.38
C ARG A 521 -2.68 -7.96 -7.86
N PRO A 522 -1.73 -8.77 -8.38
CA PRO A 522 -1.38 -8.70 -9.79
C PRO A 522 -2.56 -9.08 -10.70
N LEU A 523 -2.86 -8.27 -11.70
CA LEU A 523 -3.94 -8.53 -12.67
C LEU A 523 -3.78 -9.85 -13.42
N GLY A 524 -2.54 -10.30 -13.58
CA GLY A 524 -2.18 -11.58 -14.19
C GLY A 524 -2.18 -12.77 -13.23
N SER A 525 -2.48 -12.60 -11.93
CA SER A 525 -2.42 -13.71 -10.96
C SER A 525 -3.39 -14.84 -11.27
N ALA A 526 -3.10 -16.02 -10.73
CA ALA A 526 -3.73 -17.27 -11.12
C ALA A 526 -4.67 -17.86 -10.08
N HIS A 527 -4.60 -17.41 -8.82
CA HIS A 527 -5.30 -18.10 -7.73
C HIS A 527 -6.82 -17.83 -7.77
N PRO A 528 -7.68 -18.87 -7.90
CA PRO A 528 -9.12 -18.70 -8.15
C PRO A 528 -9.91 -18.24 -6.93
N TYR A 529 -9.34 -18.32 -5.73
CA TYR A 529 -10.02 -18.03 -4.45
C TYR A 529 -9.34 -16.91 -3.66
N THR A 530 -8.56 -16.04 -4.34
CA THR A 530 -7.80 -15.00 -3.66
C THR A 530 -7.89 -13.72 -4.46
N HIS A 531 -8.65 -12.75 -3.94
CA HIS A 531 -8.81 -11.46 -4.58
C HIS A 531 -9.18 -10.38 -3.55
N LEU A 532 -9.05 -9.11 -3.95
CA LEU A 532 -9.44 -7.92 -3.19
C LEU A 532 -10.86 -7.51 -3.62
N TRP A 533 -11.68 -7.07 -2.67
CA TRP A 533 -12.99 -6.48 -2.94
C TRP A 533 -13.98 -7.46 -3.61
N ASP A 534 -13.77 -8.74 -3.48
CA ASP A 534 -14.69 -9.77 -3.94
C ASP A 534 -15.55 -10.32 -2.79
N ASN A 535 -16.47 -11.18 -3.12
CA ASN A 535 -17.33 -11.89 -2.20
C ASN A 535 -17.50 -13.34 -2.69
N GLY A 536 -17.86 -14.21 -1.75
CA GLY A 536 -18.37 -15.55 -2.03
C GLY A 536 -17.30 -16.56 -2.43
N LYS A 537 -17.71 -17.83 -2.38
CA LYS A 537 -16.83 -18.99 -2.61
C LYS A 537 -16.54 -19.26 -4.09
N ASP A 538 -17.49 -18.94 -4.98
CA ASP A 538 -17.36 -19.11 -6.42
C ASP A 538 -17.47 -17.75 -7.09
N ALA A 539 -16.33 -17.30 -7.65
CA ALA A 539 -16.23 -15.98 -8.25
C ALA A 539 -17.17 -15.78 -9.46
N SER A 540 -17.53 -16.87 -10.17
CA SER A 540 -18.42 -16.80 -11.34
C SER A 540 -19.89 -16.65 -10.94
N ASP A 541 -20.34 -17.39 -9.92
CA ASP A 541 -21.70 -17.27 -9.38
C ASP A 541 -21.89 -15.89 -8.77
N GLU A 542 -20.89 -15.42 -8.05
CA GLU A 542 -20.94 -14.12 -7.42
C GLU A 542 -20.92 -12.97 -8.45
N LEU A 543 -20.17 -13.11 -9.56
CA LEU A 543 -20.25 -12.15 -10.67
C LEU A 543 -21.64 -12.08 -11.28
N ASN A 544 -22.32 -13.23 -11.48
CA ASN A 544 -23.68 -13.24 -11.97
C ASN A 544 -24.63 -12.53 -11.00
N ARG A 545 -24.51 -12.82 -9.68
CA ARG A 545 -25.31 -12.16 -8.64
C ARG A 545 -25.07 -10.64 -8.59
N MET A 546 -23.81 -10.20 -8.77
CA MET A 546 -23.47 -8.77 -8.82
C MET A 546 -24.08 -8.07 -10.03
N LEU A 547 -24.17 -8.76 -11.17
CA LEU A 547 -24.82 -8.22 -12.38
C LEU A 547 -26.33 -8.08 -12.17
N GLU A 548 -26.98 -9.03 -11.47
CA GLU A 548 -28.40 -8.93 -11.09
C GLU A 548 -28.66 -7.74 -10.14
N VAL A 549 -27.83 -7.55 -9.12
CA VAL A 549 -27.91 -6.39 -8.22
C VAL A 549 -27.75 -5.09 -9.03
N ARG A 550 -26.73 -5.04 -9.90
CA ARG A 550 -26.48 -3.88 -10.77
C ARG A 550 -27.67 -3.54 -11.65
N GLU A 551 -28.31 -4.54 -12.25
CA GLU A 551 -29.51 -4.34 -13.09
C GLU A 551 -30.64 -3.69 -12.29
N VAL A 552 -30.95 -4.21 -11.09
CA VAL A 552 -31.97 -3.65 -10.20
C VAL A 552 -31.64 -2.20 -9.83
N VAL A 553 -30.39 -1.92 -9.49
CA VAL A 553 -29.93 -0.59 -9.09
C VAL A 553 -30.07 0.40 -10.26
N LEU A 554 -29.58 0.06 -11.45
CA LEU A 554 -29.66 0.94 -12.62
C LEU A 554 -31.11 1.17 -13.09
N LYS A 555 -31.98 0.17 -12.96
CA LYS A 555 -33.42 0.32 -13.24
C LYS A 555 -34.09 1.33 -12.31
N ASN A 556 -33.66 1.40 -11.05
CA ASN A 556 -34.23 2.27 -10.03
C ASN A 556 -33.48 3.62 -9.91
N PHE A 557 -32.38 3.79 -10.67
CA PHE A 557 -31.54 4.98 -10.59
C PHE A 557 -32.24 6.22 -11.14
N GLY A 558 -32.15 7.33 -10.39
CA GLY A 558 -32.82 8.57 -10.76
C GLY A 558 -32.53 9.73 -9.78
N GLU A 559 -33.37 10.76 -9.81
CA GLU A 559 -33.22 11.97 -8.99
C GLU A 559 -33.13 11.67 -7.49
N ARG A 560 -33.76 10.57 -7.04
CA ARG A 560 -33.72 10.13 -5.63
C ARG A 560 -32.36 9.63 -5.16
N ASN A 561 -31.36 9.51 -6.04
CA ASN A 561 -29.99 9.15 -5.68
C ASN A 561 -29.17 10.35 -5.18
N ILE A 562 -29.70 11.58 -5.28
CA ILE A 562 -29.09 12.78 -4.74
C ILE A 562 -30.11 13.58 -3.90
N LYS A 563 -29.59 14.40 -2.99
CA LYS A 563 -30.44 15.20 -2.09
C LYS A 563 -31.26 16.26 -2.86
N PRO A 564 -32.52 16.53 -2.45
CA PRO A 564 -33.28 17.65 -2.98
C PRO A 564 -32.46 18.96 -2.96
N GLY A 565 -32.48 19.70 -4.06
CA GLY A 565 -31.70 20.93 -4.23
C GLY A 565 -30.23 20.74 -4.64
N ALA A 566 -29.71 19.52 -4.69
CA ALA A 566 -28.39 19.24 -5.24
C ALA A 566 -28.39 19.39 -6.78
N PRO A 567 -27.28 19.85 -7.40
CA PRO A 567 -27.17 19.88 -8.85
C PRO A 567 -27.31 18.49 -9.45
N MET A 568 -28.16 18.36 -10.49
CA MET A 568 -28.41 17.07 -11.18
C MET A 568 -27.13 16.42 -11.72
N ALA A 569 -26.12 17.23 -12.08
CA ALA A 569 -24.84 16.70 -12.56
C ALA A 569 -24.09 15.85 -11.52
N LEU A 570 -24.42 15.94 -10.22
CA LEU A 570 -23.83 15.08 -9.17
C LEU A 570 -24.33 13.64 -9.23
N LEU A 571 -25.41 13.37 -9.99
CA LEU A 571 -25.82 11.99 -10.29
C LEU A 571 -24.71 11.17 -10.94
N GLU A 572 -23.80 11.81 -11.70
CA GLU A 572 -22.65 11.11 -12.29
C GLU A 572 -21.75 10.49 -11.20
N GLU A 573 -21.54 11.17 -10.06
CA GLU A 573 -20.71 10.66 -8.97
C GLU A 573 -21.31 9.41 -8.31
N VAL A 574 -22.62 9.40 -8.17
CA VAL A 574 -23.37 8.24 -7.62
C VAL A 574 -23.49 7.12 -8.65
N LEU A 575 -23.58 7.44 -9.95
CA LEU A 575 -23.68 6.47 -11.02
C LEU A 575 -22.40 5.64 -11.19
N VAL A 576 -21.22 6.26 -11.07
CA VAL A 576 -19.93 5.57 -11.29
C VAL A 576 -19.79 4.28 -10.48
N PRO A 577 -19.93 4.28 -9.14
CA PRO A 577 -19.82 3.04 -8.36
C PRO A 577 -20.92 2.04 -8.69
N MET A 578 -22.09 2.47 -9.16
CA MET A 578 -23.17 1.57 -9.54
C MET A 578 -22.94 0.97 -10.93
N TYR A 579 -22.46 1.76 -11.87
CA TYR A 579 -22.13 1.28 -13.22
C TYR A 579 -21.01 0.24 -13.19
N PHE A 580 -19.96 0.47 -12.37
CA PHE A 580 -18.83 -0.43 -12.17
C PHE A 580 -19.00 -1.35 -10.94
N PHE A 581 -20.20 -1.57 -10.43
CA PHE A 581 -20.42 -2.34 -9.21
C PHE A 581 -19.85 -3.76 -9.26
N HIS A 582 -19.79 -4.37 -10.42
CA HIS A 582 -19.28 -5.71 -10.70
C HIS A 582 -17.75 -5.79 -10.92
N ARG A 583 -17.01 -4.66 -10.90
CA ARG A 583 -15.61 -4.59 -11.36
C ARG A 583 -14.68 -5.59 -10.66
N TYR A 584 -14.67 -5.62 -9.35
CA TYR A 584 -13.76 -6.48 -8.60
C TYR A 584 -14.11 -7.96 -8.72
N GLN A 585 -15.39 -8.25 -8.80
CA GLN A 585 -15.85 -9.60 -9.03
C GLN A 585 -15.53 -10.10 -10.45
N THR A 586 -15.45 -9.19 -11.42
CA THR A 586 -14.93 -9.48 -12.77
C THR A 586 -13.45 -9.87 -12.72
N GLU A 587 -12.65 -9.14 -11.94
CA GLU A 587 -11.24 -9.46 -11.75
C GLU A 587 -11.05 -10.83 -11.07
N ALA A 588 -11.83 -11.11 -10.03
CA ALA A 588 -11.84 -12.42 -9.35
C ALA A 588 -12.22 -13.56 -10.30
N ALA A 589 -13.30 -13.40 -11.08
CA ALA A 589 -13.72 -14.39 -12.05
C ALA A 589 -12.68 -14.62 -13.17
N ALA A 590 -11.98 -13.58 -13.60
CA ALA A 590 -10.93 -13.70 -14.60
C ALA A 590 -9.75 -14.57 -14.11
N LYS A 591 -9.45 -14.63 -12.80
CA LYS A 591 -8.39 -15.48 -12.25
C LYS A 591 -8.70 -16.98 -12.36
N VAL A 592 -9.96 -17.35 -12.48
CA VAL A 592 -10.40 -18.74 -12.68
C VAL A 592 -9.98 -19.25 -14.07
N VAL A 593 -9.95 -18.35 -15.08
CA VAL A 593 -9.54 -18.68 -16.45
C VAL A 593 -8.01 -18.76 -16.55
N GLY A 594 -7.50 -19.91 -16.97
CA GLY A 594 -6.07 -20.22 -16.87
C GLY A 594 -5.60 -20.22 -15.40
N GLY A 595 -6.50 -20.60 -14.49
CA GLY A 595 -6.29 -20.55 -13.05
C GLY A 595 -5.47 -21.72 -12.52
N LEU A 596 -4.76 -21.47 -11.42
CA LEU A 596 -4.00 -22.46 -10.65
C LEU A 596 -4.36 -22.31 -9.18
N ASN A 597 -4.92 -23.36 -8.58
CA ASN A 597 -5.14 -23.46 -7.15
C ASN A 597 -3.87 -24.01 -6.50
N TYR A 598 -3.33 -23.31 -5.50
CA TYR A 598 -2.15 -23.70 -4.76
C TYR A 598 -2.26 -23.24 -3.30
N ARG A 599 -1.33 -23.71 -2.47
CA ARG A 599 -1.22 -23.31 -1.07
C ARG A 599 0.25 -23.01 -0.75
N TYR A 600 0.51 -22.30 0.32
CA TYR A 600 1.85 -22.16 0.90
C TYR A 600 2.23 -23.46 1.61
N ALA A 601 2.25 -24.54 0.84
CA ALA A 601 2.43 -25.90 1.36
C ALA A 601 3.87 -26.14 1.82
N LEU A 602 4.03 -26.72 3.02
CA LEU A 602 5.31 -27.20 3.52
C LEU A 602 5.45 -28.71 3.24
N ARG A 603 6.67 -29.17 3.04
CA ARG A 603 6.92 -30.63 2.86
C ARG A 603 6.39 -31.41 4.05
N GLY A 604 5.41 -32.27 3.82
CA GLY A 604 4.84 -33.16 4.82
C GLY A 604 3.64 -32.58 5.61
N ASP A 605 3.14 -31.40 5.26
CA ASP A 605 1.98 -30.81 5.91
C ASP A 605 0.61 -31.29 5.37
N GLY A 606 0.62 -32.10 4.32
CA GLY A 606 -0.58 -32.72 3.75
C GLY A 606 -1.47 -31.80 2.92
N GLN A 607 -1.03 -30.58 2.65
CA GLN A 607 -1.78 -29.64 1.82
C GLN A 607 -1.72 -29.98 0.33
N LEU A 608 -2.71 -29.47 -0.43
CA LEU A 608 -2.64 -29.34 -1.87
C LEU A 608 -1.42 -28.47 -2.23
N ILE A 609 -0.56 -28.97 -3.12
CA ILE A 609 0.59 -28.19 -3.60
C ILE A 609 0.15 -27.30 -4.76
N THR A 610 -0.29 -27.89 -5.87
CA THR A 610 -0.83 -27.18 -7.04
C THR A 610 -1.88 -28.02 -7.77
N GLU A 611 -2.92 -27.36 -8.29
CA GLU A 611 -3.94 -27.97 -9.13
C GLU A 611 -4.44 -26.97 -10.17
N ILE A 612 -4.40 -27.33 -11.46
CA ILE A 612 -5.02 -26.48 -12.50
C ILE A 612 -6.52 -26.48 -12.29
N VAL A 613 -7.13 -25.31 -12.36
CA VAL A 613 -8.59 -25.16 -12.22
C VAL A 613 -9.31 -26.01 -13.26
N ALA A 614 -10.28 -26.80 -12.80
CA ALA A 614 -11.01 -27.75 -13.66
C ALA A 614 -11.63 -27.06 -14.89
N PRO A 615 -11.64 -27.72 -16.07
CA PRO A 615 -12.10 -27.11 -17.33
C PRO A 615 -13.51 -26.51 -17.25
N GLN A 616 -14.44 -27.20 -16.58
CA GLN A 616 -15.82 -26.76 -16.41
C GLN A 616 -15.94 -25.45 -15.61
N ASN A 617 -15.09 -25.25 -14.62
CA ASN A 617 -15.05 -24.02 -13.82
C ASN A 617 -14.50 -22.85 -14.63
N GLN A 618 -13.46 -23.11 -15.46
CA GLN A 618 -12.92 -22.09 -16.36
C GLN A 618 -13.95 -21.69 -17.43
N ILE A 619 -14.72 -22.63 -17.97
CA ILE A 619 -15.78 -22.37 -18.94
C ILE A 619 -16.89 -21.56 -18.29
N LYS A 620 -17.33 -21.93 -17.08
CA LYS A 620 -18.33 -21.18 -16.29
C LYS A 620 -17.89 -19.73 -16.06
N ALA A 621 -16.62 -19.52 -15.71
CA ALA A 621 -16.07 -18.17 -15.54
C ALA A 621 -16.06 -17.38 -16.85
N LEU A 622 -15.67 -18.00 -17.97
CA LEU A 622 -15.74 -17.38 -19.27
C LEU A 622 -17.17 -16.96 -19.63
N GLU A 623 -18.18 -17.79 -19.35
CA GLU A 623 -19.59 -17.47 -19.58
C GLU A 623 -20.08 -16.28 -18.76
N ALA A 624 -19.68 -16.20 -17.48
CA ALA A 624 -20.02 -15.05 -16.65
C ALA A 624 -19.33 -13.78 -17.14
N LEU A 625 -18.03 -13.88 -17.53
CA LEU A 625 -17.26 -12.75 -18.06
C LEU A 625 -17.80 -12.23 -19.38
N MET A 626 -18.27 -13.09 -20.28
CA MET A 626 -18.89 -12.66 -21.53
C MET A 626 -20.13 -11.79 -21.32
N LYS A 627 -20.89 -12.00 -20.25
CA LYS A 627 -22.05 -11.14 -19.91
C LYS A 627 -21.64 -9.70 -19.62
N THR A 628 -20.46 -9.48 -19.00
CA THR A 628 -20.00 -8.13 -18.63
C THR A 628 -19.67 -7.24 -19.83
N ILE A 629 -19.46 -7.83 -21.01
CA ILE A 629 -19.18 -7.11 -22.26
C ILE A 629 -20.36 -7.13 -23.24
N ASP A 630 -21.51 -7.68 -22.84
CA ASP A 630 -22.71 -7.64 -23.64
C ASP A 630 -23.20 -6.19 -23.78
N PRO A 631 -23.49 -5.72 -25.01
CA PRO A 631 -23.97 -4.34 -25.22
C PRO A 631 -25.21 -3.97 -24.41
N SER A 632 -26.12 -4.93 -24.15
CA SER A 632 -27.32 -4.68 -23.34
C SER A 632 -26.99 -4.45 -21.85
N VAL A 633 -25.92 -5.07 -21.34
CA VAL A 633 -25.43 -4.88 -19.98
C VAL A 633 -24.67 -3.55 -19.85
N LEU A 634 -23.90 -3.18 -20.88
CA LEU A 634 -23.09 -1.96 -20.88
C LEU A 634 -23.90 -0.71 -21.21
N SER A 635 -25.03 -0.84 -21.90
CA SER A 635 -25.89 0.29 -22.26
C SER A 635 -26.62 0.83 -21.04
N LEU A 636 -26.44 2.11 -20.75
CA LEU A 636 -27.22 2.81 -19.72
C LEU A 636 -28.66 3.04 -20.17
N PRO A 637 -29.66 2.87 -19.30
CA PRO A 637 -31.04 3.22 -19.59
C PRO A 637 -31.21 4.69 -20.00
N GLU A 638 -32.08 4.94 -20.98
CA GLU A 638 -32.32 6.27 -21.52
C GLU A 638 -32.82 7.28 -20.49
N ASN A 639 -33.56 6.83 -19.46
CA ASN A 639 -33.99 7.66 -18.34
C ASN A 639 -32.82 8.21 -17.51
N ILE A 640 -31.71 7.48 -17.41
CA ILE A 640 -30.47 7.94 -16.74
C ILE A 640 -29.77 8.99 -17.61
N LEU A 641 -29.62 8.71 -18.91
CA LEU A 641 -28.92 9.61 -19.82
C LEU A 641 -29.58 11.00 -19.91
N LYS A 642 -30.91 11.07 -19.80
CA LYS A 642 -31.68 12.32 -19.86
C LYS A 642 -31.56 13.19 -18.60
N ILE A 643 -31.12 12.67 -17.46
CA ILE A 643 -31.10 13.38 -16.18
C ILE A 643 -29.70 13.79 -15.70
N ILE A 644 -28.65 13.50 -16.45
CA ILE A 644 -27.28 13.89 -16.15
C ILE A 644 -26.85 15.02 -17.10
N PRO A 645 -27.05 16.30 -16.69
CA PRO A 645 -26.62 17.43 -17.50
C PRO A 645 -25.11 17.68 -17.34
N PRO A 646 -24.50 18.52 -18.18
CA PRO A 646 -23.16 19.04 -17.95
C PRO A 646 -23.03 19.68 -16.57
N ARG A 647 -21.84 19.58 -15.99
CA ARG A 647 -21.58 20.19 -14.67
C ARG A 647 -21.68 21.70 -14.73
N PRO A 648 -22.41 22.35 -13.81
CA PRO A 648 -22.53 23.80 -13.77
C PRO A 648 -21.21 24.47 -13.31
N LEU A 649 -21.10 25.78 -13.56
CA LEU A 649 -19.95 26.59 -13.08
C LEU A 649 -19.72 26.38 -11.58
N GLY A 650 -18.48 26.11 -11.20
CA GLY A 650 -18.09 25.82 -9.81
C GLY A 650 -18.07 24.33 -9.45
N TYR A 651 -18.52 23.43 -10.34
CA TYR A 651 -18.50 21.99 -10.14
C TYR A 651 -17.57 21.34 -11.17
N SER A 652 -16.30 21.24 -10.85
CA SER A 652 -15.29 20.65 -11.76
C SER A 652 -15.41 19.13 -11.85
N ARG A 653 -15.03 18.55 -13.00
CA ARG A 653 -14.78 17.12 -13.09
C ARG A 653 -13.53 16.74 -12.29
N HIS A 654 -13.53 15.59 -11.69
CA HIS A 654 -12.41 15.06 -10.89
C HIS A 654 -12.13 13.59 -11.26
N ARG A 655 -11.10 13.01 -10.67
CA ARG A 655 -10.61 11.66 -11.00
C ARG A 655 -11.60 10.53 -10.76
N GLU A 656 -12.63 10.73 -9.93
CA GLU A 656 -13.61 9.70 -9.56
C GLU A 656 -14.80 9.62 -10.53
N VAL A 657 -14.85 10.48 -11.56
CA VAL A 657 -15.85 10.41 -12.63
C VAL A 657 -15.26 9.89 -13.93
N ILE A 658 -16.11 9.34 -14.81
CA ILE A 658 -15.72 8.73 -16.08
C ILE A 658 -15.02 9.78 -16.96
N LYS A 659 -13.86 9.46 -17.52
CA LYS A 659 -13.23 10.27 -18.55
C LYS A 659 -14.10 10.30 -19.80
N VAL A 660 -14.20 11.45 -20.46
CA VAL A 660 -15.10 11.68 -21.60
C VAL A 660 -14.35 12.21 -22.81
N ARG A 661 -14.88 11.94 -24.01
CA ARG A 661 -14.46 12.54 -25.29
C ARG A 661 -15.43 13.61 -25.78
N THR A 662 -16.48 13.91 -25.02
CA THR A 662 -17.60 14.77 -25.37
C THR A 662 -17.55 16.13 -24.64
N GLU A 663 -16.38 16.58 -24.24
CA GLU A 663 -16.14 17.83 -23.50
C GLU A 663 -16.91 17.86 -22.16
N LEU A 664 -17.95 18.69 -22.04
CA LEU A 664 -18.69 18.86 -20.78
C LEU A 664 -19.80 17.83 -20.58
N THR A 665 -20.25 17.17 -21.66
CA THR A 665 -21.38 16.24 -21.56
C THR A 665 -20.97 14.87 -21.05
N PHE A 666 -21.89 14.18 -20.40
CA PHE A 666 -21.67 12.78 -20.01
C PHE A 666 -21.46 11.90 -21.25
N ASP A 667 -20.51 11.00 -21.23
CA ASP A 667 -20.15 10.14 -22.37
C ASP A 667 -20.42 8.67 -22.06
N PRO A 668 -21.57 8.14 -22.42
CA PRO A 668 -21.91 6.75 -22.16
C PRO A 668 -21.09 5.74 -22.97
N LEU A 669 -20.54 6.14 -24.14
CA LEU A 669 -19.67 5.25 -24.93
C LEU A 669 -18.29 5.11 -24.29
N SER A 670 -17.72 6.17 -23.72
CA SER A 670 -16.49 6.09 -22.94
C SER A 670 -16.68 5.26 -21.66
N ALA A 671 -17.87 5.29 -21.04
CA ALA A 671 -18.22 4.40 -19.94
C ALA A 671 -18.20 2.93 -20.36
N ALA A 672 -18.84 2.61 -21.49
CA ALA A 672 -18.87 1.26 -22.06
C ALA A 672 -17.47 0.78 -22.50
N GLU A 673 -16.66 1.66 -23.10
CA GLU A 673 -15.27 1.38 -23.47
C GLU A 673 -14.44 0.93 -22.28
N SER A 674 -14.44 1.71 -21.19
CA SER A 674 -13.65 1.40 -20.01
C SER A 674 -14.12 0.13 -19.29
N ALA A 675 -15.42 -0.14 -19.27
CA ALA A 675 -15.96 -1.37 -18.70
C ALA A 675 -15.63 -2.62 -19.55
N ALA A 676 -15.69 -2.50 -20.88
CA ALA A 676 -15.30 -3.58 -21.78
C ALA A 676 -13.79 -3.86 -21.72
N ASP A 677 -12.96 -2.82 -21.70
CA ASP A 677 -11.50 -2.96 -21.62
C ASP A 677 -11.07 -3.68 -20.35
N MET A 678 -11.73 -3.41 -19.22
CA MET A 678 -11.49 -4.11 -17.97
C MET A 678 -11.60 -5.64 -18.13
N THR A 679 -12.68 -6.14 -18.72
CA THR A 679 -12.87 -7.59 -18.90
C THR A 679 -11.94 -8.17 -19.96
N ILE A 680 -11.88 -7.54 -21.14
CA ILE A 680 -11.11 -8.02 -22.29
C ILE A 680 -9.62 -7.98 -21.97
N GLY A 681 -9.13 -6.90 -21.36
CA GLY A 681 -7.74 -6.74 -20.93
C GLY A 681 -7.32 -7.79 -19.92
N LEU A 682 -8.20 -8.15 -18.97
CA LEU A 682 -7.94 -9.24 -18.02
C LEU A 682 -7.83 -10.60 -18.72
N LEU A 683 -8.74 -10.92 -19.63
CA LEU A 683 -8.72 -12.20 -20.36
C LEU A 683 -7.52 -12.32 -21.29
N LEU A 684 -7.10 -11.24 -21.92
CA LEU A 684 -5.96 -11.18 -22.84
C LEU A 684 -4.65 -10.75 -22.14
N HIS A 685 -4.60 -10.77 -20.80
CA HIS A 685 -3.38 -10.46 -20.06
C HIS A 685 -2.26 -11.47 -20.41
N PRO A 686 -1.01 -11.01 -20.69
CA PRO A 686 0.10 -11.89 -21.14
C PRO A 686 0.34 -13.11 -20.26
N ALA A 687 0.32 -12.93 -18.92
CA ALA A 687 0.55 -14.05 -18.00
C ALA A 687 -0.60 -15.09 -18.04
N ARG A 688 -1.85 -14.66 -18.18
CA ARG A 688 -3.01 -15.56 -18.28
C ARG A 688 -3.02 -16.31 -19.60
N THR A 689 -2.76 -15.62 -20.69
CA THR A 689 -2.71 -16.20 -22.04
C THR A 689 -1.56 -17.22 -22.15
N ALA A 690 -0.43 -16.99 -21.49
CA ALA A 690 0.66 -17.96 -21.43
C ALA A 690 0.24 -19.25 -20.70
N ARG A 691 -0.49 -19.16 -19.58
CA ARG A 691 -1.03 -20.31 -18.86
C ARG A 691 -2.08 -21.07 -19.67
N LEU A 692 -2.93 -20.36 -20.42
CA LEU A 692 -3.89 -21.03 -21.33
C LEU A 692 -3.17 -21.89 -22.37
N VAL A 693 -2.08 -21.38 -22.95
CA VAL A 693 -1.25 -22.16 -23.91
C VAL A 693 -0.63 -23.38 -23.22
N GLU A 694 -0.01 -23.20 -22.06
CA GLU A 694 0.65 -24.28 -21.32
C GLU A 694 -0.35 -25.35 -20.86
N TYR A 695 -1.46 -24.92 -20.22
CA TYR A 695 -2.40 -25.87 -19.60
C TYR A 695 -3.13 -26.68 -20.65
N HIS A 696 -3.52 -26.04 -21.78
CA HIS A 696 -4.12 -26.76 -22.91
C HIS A 696 -3.13 -27.77 -23.52
N ALA A 697 -1.85 -27.42 -23.65
CA ALA A 697 -0.83 -28.35 -24.14
C ALA A 697 -0.62 -29.57 -23.23
N ARG A 698 -0.84 -29.40 -21.92
CA ARG A 698 -0.75 -30.50 -20.92
C ARG A 698 -2.02 -31.34 -20.84
N ASP A 699 -3.18 -30.72 -21.06
CA ASP A 699 -4.49 -31.37 -21.07
C ASP A 699 -5.42 -30.67 -22.08
N ALA A 700 -5.70 -31.31 -23.20
CA ALA A 700 -6.53 -30.77 -24.27
C ALA A 700 -7.99 -30.46 -23.86
N ARG A 701 -8.43 -30.88 -22.67
CA ARG A 701 -9.75 -30.49 -22.11
C ARG A 701 -9.76 -29.06 -21.57
N MET A 702 -8.60 -28.49 -21.24
CA MET A 702 -8.48 -27.12 -20.76
C MET A 702 -8.79 -26.14 -21.88
N PRO A 703 -9.40 -24.97 -21.58
CA PRO A 703 -9.57 -23.93 -22.57
C PRO A 703 -8.23 -23.53 -23.20
N SER A 704 -8.16 -23.47 -24.51
CA SER A 704 -6.99 -22.94 -25.22
C SER A 704 -7.11 -21.43 -25.40
N LEU A 705 -6.00 -20.74 -25.68
CA LEU A 705 -6.00 -19.32 -25.99
C LEU A 705 -6.89 -19.03 -27.24
N GLU A 706 -6.79 -19.87 -28.26
CA GLU A 706 -7.64 -19.78 -29.46
C GLU A 706 -9.13 -19.86 -29.10
N SER A 707 -9.53 -20.79 -28.23
CA SER A 707 -10.92 -20.96 -27.81
C SER A 707 -11.45 -19.75 -27.02
N VAL A 708 -10.62 -19.11 -26.22
CA VAL A 708 -10.97 -17.88 -25.50
C VAL A 708 -11.14 -16.71 -26.47
N MET A 709 -10.20 -16.54 -27.41
CA MET A 709 -10.28 -15.49 -28.43
C MET A 709 -11.48 -15.70 -29.39
N ASP A 710 -11.72 -16.93 -29.82
CA ASP A 710 -12.90 -17.25 -30.62
C ASP A 710 -14.21 -16.92 -29.90
N ARG A 711 -14.28 -17.19 -28.58
CA ARG A 711 -15.46 -16.84 -27.76
C ARG A 711 -15.63 -15.33 -27.62
N LEU A 712 -14.56 -14.57 -27.41
CA LEU A 712 -14.59 -13.12 -27.43
C LEU A 712 -15.06 -12.57 -28.75
N ILE A 713 -14.52 -13.06 -29.87
CA ILE A 713 -14.93 -12.67 -31.24
C ILE A 713 -16.39 -13.05 -31.52
N ALA A 714 -16.84 -14.22 -31.07
CA ALA A 714 -18.21 -14.67 -31.20
C ALA A 714 -19.21 -13.78 -30.46
N THR A 715 -18.86 -13.36 -29.25
CA THR A 715 -19.74 -12.51 -28.42
C THR A 715 -19.77 -11.06 -28.91
N THR A 716 -18.75 -10.60 -29.61
CA THR A 716 -18.59 -9.20 -30.06
C THR A 716 -18.84 -9.06 -31.59
N PHE A 717 -17.78 -9.21 -32.39
CA PHE A 717 -17.85 -9.01 -33.86
C PHE A 717 -18.86 -9.91 -34.57
N LYS A 718 -18.97 -11.18 -34.18
CA LYS A 718 -19.82 -12.19 -34.83
C LYS A 718 -21.23 -12.29 -34.22
N SER A 719 -21.49 -11.58 -33.12
CA SER A 719 -22.85 -11.51 -32.56
C SER A 719 -23.80 -10.75 -33.49
N VAL A 720 -25.10 -10.86 -33.22
CA VAL A 720 -26.14 -10.15 -34.03
C VAL A 720 -25.89 -8.64 -33.88
N SER A 721 -25.74 -7.96 -35.04
CA SER A 721 -25.54 -6.51 -35.07
C SER A 721 -26.75 -5.79 -34.47
N LYS A 722 -26.55 -5.01 -33.45
CA LYS A 722 -27.55 -4.17 -32.80
C LYS A 722 -27.75 -2.89 -33.61
N THR A 723 -28.80 -2.14 -33.31
CA THR A 723 -29.09 -0.84 -33.92
C THR A 723 -29.19 0.26 -32.90
N GLY A 724 -29.10 1.50 -33.32
CA GLY A 724 -29.21 2.67 -32.43
C GLY A 724 -28.13 2.70 -31.38
N TYR A 725 -28.47 3.07 -30.15
CA TYR A 725 -27.49 3.24 -29.04
C TYR A 725 -26.80 1.91 -28.67
N GLU A 726 -27.52 0.80 -28.56
CA GLU A 726 -26.88 -0.50 -28.30
C GLU A 726 -25.93 -0.90 -29.45
N GLY A 727 -26.21 -0.52 -30.67
CA GLY A 727 -25.33 -0.71 -31.82
C GLY A 727 -24.04 0.08 -31.70
N ALA A 728 -24.11 1.34 -31.24
CA ALA A 728 -22.92 2.16 -30.96
C ALA A 728 -22.07 1.57 -29.83
N VAL A 729 -22.71 1.06 -28.76
CA VAL A 729 -22.01 0.35 -27.68
C VAL A 729 -21.34 -0.91 -28.19
N GLN A 730 -22.00 -1.71 -29.03
CA GLN A 730 -21.41 -2.92 -29.63
C GLN A 730 -20.19 -2.59 -30.50
N ILE A 731 -20.25 -1.54 -31.30
CA ILE A 731 -19.11 -1.05 -32.09
C ILE A 731 -17.94 -0.66 -31.15
N THR A 732 -18.22 0.00 -30.04
CA THR A 732 -17.23 0.34 -29.05
C THR A 732 -16.55 -0.91 -28.46
N VAL A 733 -17.34 -1.92 -28.08
CA VAL A 733 -16.79 -3.19 -27.53
C VAL A 733 -15.95 -3.93 -28.57
N ASN A 734 -16.38 -3.94 -29.84
CA ASN A 734 -15.61 -4.53 -30.94
C ASN A 734 -14.23 -3.86 -31.08
N ASN A 735 -14.19 -2.52 -31.03
CA ASN A 735 -12.93 -1.77 -31.12
C ASN A 735 -12.01 -2.07 -29.94
N VAL A 736 -12.56 -2.17 -28.73
CA VAL A 736 -11.81 -2.55 -27.54
C VAL A 736 -11.20 -3.95 -27.70
N LEU A 737 -11.98 -4.93 -28.19
CA LEU A 737 -11.45 -6.27 -28.43
C LEU A 737 -10.31 -6.25 -29.45
N LEU A 738 -10.51 -5.62 -30.60
CA LEU A 738 -9.49 -5.55 -31.65
C LEU A 738 -8.20 -4.91 -31.10
N ASN A 739 -8.33 -3.78 -30.39
CA ASN A 739 -7.18 -3.09 -29.79
C ASN A 739 -6.39 -4.00 -28.84
N ASN A 740 -7.07 -4.75 -27.96
CA ASN A 740 -6.41 -5.67 -27.03
C ASN A 740 -5.79 -6.89 -27.74
N MET A 741 -6.41 -7.42 -28.79
CA MET A 741 -5.83 -8.51 -29.59
C MET A 741 -4.55 -8.05 -30.29
N LEU A 742 -4.56 -6.87 -30.91
CA LEU A 742 -3.38 -6.28 -31.56
C LEU A 742 -2.27 -5.97 -30.53
N LYS A 743 -2.64 -5.40 -29.37
CA LYS A 743 -1.73 -5.15 -28.25
C LYS A 743 -1.05 -6.43 -27.76
N LEU A 744 -1.79 -7.53 -27.61
CA LEU A 744 -1.24 -8.82 -27.19
C LEU A 744 -0.25 -9.38 -28.21
N ALA A 745 -0.55 -9.25 -29.51
CA ALA A 745 0.29 -9.74 -30.59
C ALA A 745 1.69 -9.08 -30.66
N VAL A 746 1.81 -7.84 -30.15
CA VAL A 746 3.10 -7.10 -30.10
C VAL A 746 3.67 -6.97 -28.69
N SER A 747 2.99 -7.48 -27.67
CA SER A 747 3.40 -7.30 -26.27
C SER A 747 4.80 -7.88 -26.02
N LYS A 748 5.65 -7.09 -25.35
CA LYS A 748 6.98 -7.55 -24.91
C LYS A 748 6.89 -8.61 -23.79
N ASP A 749 5.81 -8.58 -23.03
CA ASP A 749 5.56 -9.48 -21.90
C ASP A 749 4.92 -10.80 -22.32
N ALA A 750 4.43 -10.91 -23.56
CA ALA A 750 3.83 -12.11 -24.10
C ALA A 750 4.88 -13.06 -24.71
N SER A 751 4.72 -14.37 -24.46
CA SER A 751 5.56 -15.38 -25.10
C SER A 751 5.37 -15.41 -26.63
N THR A 752 6.38 -15.93 -27.35
CA THR A 752 6.29 -16.04 -28.80
C THR A 752 5.10 -16.87 -29.28
N GLN A 753 4.73 -17.94 -28.55
CA GLN A 753 3.56 -18.76 -28.85
C GLN A 753 2.25 -17.96 -28.70
N VAL A 754 2.11 -17.19 -27.63
CA VAL A 754 0.96 -16.29 -27.42
C VAL A 754 0.83 -15.28 -28.55
N LYS A 755 1.94 -14.61 -28.92
CA LYS A 755 1.96 -13.66 -30.04
C LYS A 755 1.58 -14.29 -31.36
N SER A 756 2.09 -15.51 -31.64
CA SER A 756 1.79 -16.25 -32.86
C SER A 756 0.30 -16.60 -32.97
N ILE A 757 -0.30 -17.06 -31.86
CA ILE A 757 -1.74 -17.38 -31.81
C ILE A 757 -2.57 -16.09 -31.96
N ALA A 758 -2.23 -15.03 -31.23
CA ALA A 758 -2.94 -13.76 -31.35
C ALA A 758 -2.89 -13.20 -32.77
N SER A 759 -1.73 -13.25 -33.43
CA SER A 759 -1.58 -12.82 -34.84
C SER A 759 -2.41 -13.68 -35.80
N LEU A 760 -2.47 -14.99 -35.54
CA LEU A 760 -3.31 -15.91 -36.34
C LEU A 760 -4.79 -15.56 -36.19
N GLU A 761 -5.29 -15.33 -34.97
CA GLU A 761 -6.69 -14.99 -34.71
C GLU A 761 -7.07 -13.62 -35.29
N VAL A 762 -6.18 -12.63 -35.23
CA VAL A 762 -6.33 -11.35 -35.95
C VAL A 762 -6.45 -11.58 -37.46
N GLY A 763 -5.63 -12.48 -38.04
CA GLY A 763 -5.72 -12.86 -39.46
C GLY A 763 -7.07 -13.52 -39.83
N LYS A 764 -7.57 -14.42 -38.97
CA LYS A 764 -8.90 -15.05 -39.17
C LYS A 764 -10.03 -14.00 -39.09
N LEU A 765 -9.94 -13.06 -38.14
CA LEU A 765 -10.88 -11.95 -38.00
C LEU A 765 -10.87 -11.07 -39.28
N LYS A 766 -9.69 -10.75 -39.83
CA LYS A 766 -9.55 -10.02 -41.08
C LYS A 766 -10.33 -10.66 -42.22
N VAL A 767 -10.13 -11.96 -42.45
CA VAL A 767 -10.83 -12.72 -43.49
C VAL A 767 -12.36 -12.65 -43.32
N TRP A 768 -12.83 -12.78 -42.08
CA TRP A 768 -14.25 -12.65 -41.75
C TRP A 768 -14.77 -11.22 -42.04
N LEU A 769 -14.04 -10.18 -41.67
CA LEU A 769 -14.39 -8.78 -41.90
C LEU A 769 -14.47 -8.46 -43.41
N GLU A 770 -13.52 -8.92 -44.23
CA GLU A 770 -13.50 -8.75 -45.68
C GLU A 770 -14.76 -9.35 -46.36
N ALA A 771 -15.23 -10.49 -45.87
CA ALA A 771 -16.48 -11.10 -46.33
C ALA A 771 -17.69 -10.30 -45.81
N LYS A 772 -17.67 -9.87 -44.53
CA LYS A 772 -18.81 -9.21 -43.90
C LYS A 772 -19.08 -7.81 -44.46
N VAL A 773 -18.07 -7.03 -44.79
CA VAL A 773 -18.20 -5.71 -45.45
C VAL A 773 -19.00 -5.78 -46.73
N LYS A 774 -18.81 -6.83 -47.53
CA LYS A 774 -19.52 -7.02 -48.84
C LYS A 774 -21.01 -7.28 -48.66
N LEU A 775 -21.39 -7.80 -47.49
CA LEU A 775 -22.78 -8.17 -47.17
C LEU A 775 -23.51 -7.12 -46.34
N THR A 776 -22.78 -6.14 -45.80
CA THR A 776 -23.32 -5.12 -44.89
C THR A 776 -23.88 -3.94 -45.67
N THR A 777 -25.16 -3.65 -45.46
CA THR A 777 -25.88 -2.53 -46.08
C THR A 777 -26.00 -1.32 -45.16
N ASP A 778 -25.88 -1.51 -43.85
CA ASP A 778 -25.88 -0.46 -42.87
C ASP A 778 -24.52 0.29 -42.91
N GLU A 779 -24.57 1.61 -43.12
CA GLU A 779 -23.38 2.42 -43.36
C GLU A 779 -22.52 2.57 -42.10
N ASP A 780 -23.09 2.61 -40.88
CA ASP A 780 -22.35 2.70 -39.64
C ASP A 780 -21.55 1.41 -39.36
N TRP A 781 -22.19 0.26 -39.54
CA TRP A 781 -21.54 -1.03 -39.43
C TRP A 781 -20.46 -1.23 -40.50
N LYS A 782 -20.73 -0.79 -41.71
CA LYS A 782 -19.77 -0.88 -42.80
C LYS A 782 -18.57 0.00 -42.57
N ALA A 783 -18.75 1.22 -42.06
CA ALA A 783 -17.67 2.13 -41.69
C ALA A 783 -16.81 1.51 -40.59
N HIS A 784 -17.43 0.91 -39.54
CA HIS A 784 -16.74 0.20 -38.47
C HIS A 784 -15.90 -0.96 -39.02
N TYR A 785 -16.44 -1.84 -39.84
CA TYR A 785 -15.69 -2.97 -40.39
C TYR A 785 -14.53 -2.54 -41.28
N LEU A 786 -14.72 -1.50 -42.12
CA LEU A 786 -13.65 -0.92 -42.95
C LEU A 786 -12.54 -0.32 -42.09
N PHE A 787 -12.88 0.35 -40.97
CA PHE A 787 -11.89 0.90 -40.05
C PHE A 787 -11.11 -0.20 -39.34
N ALA A 788 -11.78 -1.27 -38.86
CA ALA A 788 -11.14 -2.43 -38.26
C ALA A 788 -10.15 -3.10 -39.25
N LEU A 789 -10.54 -3.26 -40.52
CA LEU A 789 -9.67 -3.78 -41.58
C LEU A 789 -8.43 -2.89 -41.79
N LYS A 790 -8.62 -1.56 -41.75
CA LYS A 790 -7.49 -0.63 -41.84
C LYS A 790 -6.52 -0.78 -40.65
N GLN A 791 -7.02 -0.88 -39.42
CA GLN A 791 -6.18 -1.09 -38.22
C GLN A 791 -5.39 -2.40 -38.34
N ILE A 792 -6.03 -3.50 -38.76
CA ILE A 792 -5.35 -4.78 -38.95
C ILE A 792 -4.31 -4.67 -40.09
N GLY A 793 -4.61 -3.95 -41.18
CA GLY A 793 -3.65 -3.71 -42.25
C GLY A 793 -2.41 -2.97 -41.77
N THR A 794 -2.59 -1.86 -41.06
CA THR A 794 -1.48 -1.09 -40.44
C THR A 794 -0.60 -1.96 -39.53
N PHE A 795 -1.26 -2.79 -38.70
CA PHE A 795 -0.54 -3.75 -37.83
C PHE A 795 0.25 -4.79 -38.62
N GLN A 796 -0.31 -5.32 -39.71
CA GLN A 796 0.35 -6.36 -40.50
C GLN A 796 1.50 -5.80 -41.37
N ASP A 797 1.39 -4.53 -41.79
CA ASP A 797 2.44 -3.85 -42.55
C ASP A 797 3.66 -3.54 -41.71
N ASP A 798 3.45 -3.13 -40.44
CA ASP A 798 4.54 -2.82 -39.50
C ASP A 798 4.12 -3.14 -38.03
N PRO A 799 4.25 -4.41 -37.59
CA PRO A 799 3.89 -4.82 -36.23
C PRO A 799 4.74 -4.18 -35.14
N GLU A 800 6.02 -3.82 -35.44
CA GLU A 800 6.92 -3.25 -34.43
C GLU A 800 6.64 -1.78 -34.15
N GLU A 801 6.18 -1.04 -35.15
CA GLU A 801 5.79 0.38 -35.04
C GLU A 801 4.31 0.55 -34.62
N PHE A 802 3.54 -0.53 -34.57
CA PHE A 802 2.12 -0.45 -34.19
C PHE A 802 1.96 0.04 -32.73
N LYS A 803 1.16 1.08 -32.56
CA LYS A 803 0.78 1.64 -31.27
C LYS A 803 -0.70 1.39 -31.00
N ALA A 804 -0.98 0.56 -30.02
CA ALA A 804 -2.35 0.38 -29.54
C ALA A 804 -2.94 1.71 -29.03
N GLU A 805 -4.23 1.89 -29.19
CA GLU A 805 -4.93 3.05 -28.64
C GLU A 805 -4.91 3.02 -27.10
N ASN A 806 -4.74 4.18 -26.50
CA ASN A 806 -4.89 4.34 -25.06
C ASN A 806 -6.38 4.46 -24.71
N LEU A 807 -6.97 3.38 -24.23
CA LEU A 807 -8.35 3.35 -23.76
C LEU A 807 -8.47 4.01 -22.37
N PHE A 808 -9.66 4.49 -22.05
CA PHE A 808 -9.91 5.05 -20.73
C PHE A 808 -10.06 3.92 -19.69
N MET A 809 -9.32 4.05 -18.61
CA MET A 809 -9.47 3.18 -17.44
C MET A 809 -10.72 3.55 -16.64
N PRO A 810 -11.37 2.59 -15.98
CA PRO A 810 -12.40 2.89 -15.00
C PRO A 810 -11.89 3.90 -13.95
N PRO A 811 -12.73 4.82 -13.46
CA PRO A 811 -12.34 5.71 -12.37
C PRO A 811 -11.89 4.93 -11.15
N PRO A 812 -10.94 5.44 -10.33
CA PRO A 812 -10.50 4.77 -9.13
C PRO A 812 -11.69 4.43 -8.23
N GLY A 813 -11.82 3.16 -7.88
CA GLY A 813 -12.95 2.66 -7.10
C GLY A 813 -12.55 1.94 -5.82
N ALA A 814 -11.25 1.66 -5.67
CA ALA A 814 -10.72 1.01 -4.49
C ALA A 814 -11.04 1.85 -3.25
N PRO A 815 -11.68 1.27 -2.27
CA PRO A 815 -12.04 1.97 -1.04
C PRO A 815 -10.81 2.28 -0.15
N ILE A 816 -9.78 1.48 -0.23
CA ILE A 816 -8.43 1.70 0.28
C ILE A 816 -7.56 1.80 -0.97
N GLY A 817 -6.71 2.81 -1.09
CA GLY A 817 -5.98 3.10 -2.33
C GLY A 817 -5.10 1.93 -2.80
N ASP A 818 -4.71 1.98 -4.07
CA ASP A 818 -3.60 1.19 -4.58
C ASP A 818 -2.30 1.71 -3.97
N MET A 819 -1.96 1.22 -2.78
CA MET A 819 -0.60 1.37 -2.27
C MET A 819 0.26 0.25 -2.82
N ASP A 820 1.47 0.59 -3.25
CA ASP A 820 2.53 -0.40 -3.35
C ASP A 820 2.60 -1.13 -2.00
N TRP A 821 2.42 -2.45 -2.03
CA TRP A 821 2.43 -3.33 -0.85
C TRP A 821 3.69 -3.18 0.02
N GLU A 822 4.78 -2.63 -0.54
CA GLU A 822 6.03 -2.32 0.15
C GLU A 822 5.87 -1.29 1.28
N LEU A 823 4.81 -0.47 1.27
CA LEU A 823 4.56 0.53 2.31
C LEU A 823 3.70 0.01 3.48
N CYS A 824 3.03 -1.13 3.32
CA CYS A 824 2.24 -1.78 4.39
C CYS A 824 3.06 -2.81 5.19
N GLY A 825 4.27 -3.13 4.79
CA GLY A 825 5.07 -4.24 5.31
C GLY A 825 6.51 -3.94 5.73
N ASN A 826 6.87 -2.67 5.92
CA ASN A 826 8.18 -2.29 6.47
C ASN A 826 8.02 -1.49 7.75
#